data_e2b0afc7f108519364fea67115822f22
#
_entry.id   e2b0afc7f108519364fea67115822f22
#
_cell.length_a   1.000
_cell.length_b   1.000
_cell.length_c   1.000
_cell.angle_alpha   90.00
_cell.angle_beta   90.00
_cell.angle_gamma   90.00
#
_symmetry.space_group_name_H-M   'P 1'
#
loop_
_entity.id
_entity.type
_entity.pdbx_description
1 polymer ?
#
loop_
_entity_poly.entity_id
_entity_poly.type
_entity_poly.pdbx_seq_one_letter_code
_entity_poly.pdbx_strand_id
1 'polypeptide(L)'
;MEENKNNTNELKEIKYYLKDYLQQQGYYNPDRQGRILCKNPEHQEKRPSMSLYTDKKSNTPYLHCFSCQATYSIIDLAIIDQEIGDQAEPIEARLKNKENIGLAIKHIKDLFNISGELPKHKAYTPIEKPKATYNLNEIFKKGVLGAPTREYLKDRGITNEKLIQALKLTNNYINDLGVLNIPYELEPDIKTITQRIIEKRGLENINDLPKEDRYKHLGEMALYDPFKYLLNNAPRIVFITEGELDAISIYQALGELKEENIKLEHKIGSIALGGIANIKKVIQAMQQIETNNLYLIMALDNDTRGIQASRDLEMALRDLENSKGLNIKFCNALDLGIFKSDKENISYKDINDLLKDNKEALKSFIKDIDKNINDYIEKAKTGYYEAIAREKEKEKEIYINENSLINYLDLFLDHIEHPKKTIQSYFTNLDKILKGGFREGLITLGAVSSLGKTSFILQLADQIAQSRQQDILYYSLEMAKDELIAKSLSRIMYLKCETRTQNVKSQSEILSKAINKPEEKELFKTALETYKSYAKNIYIIEGVNNLGVEDIKKQAIEHKEKTGKAPFILIDYLQILASPKDSRGLSDKQKTDENILLLKQLSRDLKTTILIVSSLNRASYNLNVSLESFKESGAIEYTSDIILGLNYNLTEQELEELKEIRKSLGNLPEDEKLKKINDFYKDIRARIPRNIRLDILKNRQGEYNKSIDLLFYPQFNYFKEELASLDTHKALLEHSLEHALDNEEYIELPF
;
A
#
# COMPACT_ATOMS: atom_id res chain seq x y z
N MET A 1 14.40 -22.52 17.10
CA MET A 1 13.62 -22.93 15.91
C MET A 1 12.36 -23.72 16.25
N GLU A 2 12.30 -24.45 17.35
CA GLU A 2 11.09 -25.17 17.79
C GLU A 2 10.01 -24.26 18.40
N GLU A 3 10.36 -23.22 19.14
CA GLU A 3 9.40 -22.27 19.71
C GLU A 3 8.61 -21.47 18.66
N ASN A 4 9.24 -21.13 17.52
CA ASN A 4 8.57 -20.40 16.44
C ASN A 4 7.61 -21.27 15.59
N LYS A 5 7.82 -22.58 15.54
CA LYS A 5 6.88 -23.52 14.88
C LYS A 5 5.65 -23.77 15.73
N ASN A 6 5.78 -23.78 17.05
CA ASN A 6 4.64 -23.96 17.97
C ASN A 6 3.70 -22.75 17.94
N ASN A 7 4.22 -21.51 17.92
CA ASN A 7 3.40 -20.30 17.84
C ASN A 7 2.59 -20.19 16.54
N THR A 8 3.14 -20.65 15.40
CA THR A 8 2.43 -20.58 14.11
C THR A 8 1.33 -21.63 14.00
N ASN A 9 1.51 -22.80 14.58
CA ASN A 9 0.48 -23.82 14.67
C ASN A 9 -0.63 -23.42 15.64
N GLU A 10 -0.29 -22.82 16.76
CA GLU A 10 -1.24 -22.35 17.77
C GLU A 10 -2.18 -21.27 17.21
N LEU A 11 -1.65 -20.27 16.49
CA LEU A 11 -2.43 -19.25 15.80
C LEU A 11 -3.39 -19.82 14.76
N LYS A 12 -3.01 -20.90 14.10
CA LYS A 12 -3.85 -21.57 13.12
C LYS A 12 -5.00 -22.32 13.82
N GLU A 13 -4.71 -23.06 14.88
CA GLU A 13 -5.71 -23.84 15.62
C GLU A 13 -6.76 -22.95 16.30
N ILE A 14 -6.36 -21.81 16.87
CA ILE A 14 -7.28 -20.82 17.46
C ILE A 14 -8.32 -20.33 16.46
N LYS A 15 -7.94 -20.15 15.17
CA LYS A 15 -8.87 -19.66 14.15
C LYS A 15 -10.07 -20.59 13.91
N TYR A 16 -9.94 -21.87 14.19
CA TYR A 16 -11.05 -22.81 14.03
C TYR A 16 -12.17 -22.63 15.07
N TYR A 17 -11.93 -21.96 16.17
CA TYR A 17 -12.95 -21.63 17.19
C TYR A 17 -13.85 -20.45 16.79
N LEU A 18 -13.69 -19.87 15.59
CA LEU A 18 -14.48 -18.71 15.17
C LEU A 18 -15.99 -18.94 15.25
N LYS A 19 -16.47 -20.11 14.84
CA LYS A 19 -17.90 -20.43 14.88
C LYS A 19 -18.43 -20.51 16.29
N ASP A 20 -17.68 -21.17 17.16
CA ASP A 20 -18.04 -21.35 18.57
C ASP A 20 -18.02 -20.00 19.30
N TYR A 21 -17.05 -19.14 18.96
CA TYR A 21 -16.97 -17.77 19.43
C TYR A 21 -18.22 -16.96 19.04
N LEU A 22 -18.62 -17.03 17.78
CA LEU A 22 -19.81 -16.33 17.29
C LEU A 22 -21.10 -16.82 17.99
N GLN A 23 -21.20 -18.11 18.27
CA GLN A 23 -22.33 -18.68 19.03
C GLN A 23 -22.34 -18.19 20.48
N GLN A 24 -21.19 -18.20 21.15
CA GLN A 24 -21.06 -17.80 22.53
C GLN A 24 -21.32 -16.31 22.74
N GLN A 25 -20.92 -15.48 21.76
CA GLN A 25 -21.20 -14.04 21.75
C GLN A 25 -22.63 -13.68 21.28
N GLY A 26 -23.46 -14.68 20.93
CA GLY A 26 -24.83 -14.46 20.49
C GLY A 26 -24.99 -13.88 19.10
N TYR A 27 -23.90 -13.82 18.30
CA TYR A 27 -23.92 -13.25 16.95
C TYR A 27 -24.46 -14.24 15.92
N TYR A 28 -24.31 -15.53 16.14
CA TYR A 28 -24.67 -16.57 15.18
C TYR A 28 -26.00 -17.23 15.59
N ASN A 29 -27.03 -16.98 14.77
CA ASN A 29 -28.27 -17.74 14.88
C ASN A 29 -28.40 -18.64 13.62
N PRO A 30 -28.28 -19.97 13.76
CA PRO A 30 -28.36 -20.88 12.61
C PRO A 30 -29.70 -20.79 11.86
N ASP A 31 -30.78 -20.33 12.51
CA ASP A 31 -32.12 -20.22 11.95
C ASP A 31 -32.31 -18.97 11.05
N ARG A 32 -31.36 -18.01 11.06
CA ARG A 32 -31.41 -16.77 10.29
C ARG A 32 -30.31 -16.65 9.23
N GLN A 33 -30.13 -17.65 8.37
CA GLN A 33 -29.19 -17.67 7.24
C GLN A 33 -27.70 -17.36 7.58
N GLY A 34 -27.33 -17.28 8.86
CA GLY A 34 -25.93 -17.12 9.32
C GLY A 34 -25.25 -15.79 8.94
N ARG A 35 -26.02 -14.73 8.63
CA ARG A 35 -25.46 -13.38 8.45
C ARG A 35 -25.50 -12.61 9.75
N ILE A 36 -24.45 -11.87 10.03
CA ILE A 36 -24.33 -10.97 11.18
C ILE A 36 -24.11 -9.53 10.73
N LEU A 37 -24.39 -8.58 11.60
CA LEU A 37 -24.04 -7.16 11.36
C LEU A 37 -22.51 -7.02 11.24
N CYS A 38 -22.08 -6.11 10.39
CA CYS A 38 -20.66 -5.85 10.20
C CYS A 38 -20.00 -5.39 11.50
N LYS A 39 -18.84 -5.96 11.79
CA LYS A 39 -18.06 -5.65 12.99
C LYS A 39 -17.02 -4.54 12.78
N ASN A 40 -16.97 -3.97 11.59
CA ASN A 40 -16.15 -2.80 11.34
C ASN A 40 -16.75 -1.58 12.06
N PRO A 41 -16.04 -0.96 13.03
CA PRO A 41 -16.52 0.22 13.75
C PRO A 41 -16.83 1.41 12.84
N GLU A 42 -16.15 1.49 11.68
CA GLU A 42 -16.32 2.55 10.69
C GLU A 42 -17.51 2.29 9.73
N HIS A 43 -18.11 1.10 9.80
CA HIS A 43 -19.22 0.70 8.93
C HIS A 43 -20.46 0.37 9.75
N GLN A 44 -21.24 1.40 10.06
CA GLN A 44 -22.53 1.22 10.73
C GLN A 44 -23.62 0.81 9.72
N GLU A 45 -24.17 -0.37 9.90
CA GLU A 45 -25.26 -0.89 9.06
C GLU A 45 -26.47 -1.35 9.90
N LYS A 46 -27.65 -1.26 9.30
CA LYS A 46 -28.90 -1.72 9.93
C LYS A 46 -29.28 -3.15 9.54
N ARG A 47 -28.60 -3.74 8.56
CA ARG A 47 -28.88 -5.08 8.02
C ARG A 47 -27.61 -5.93 7.98
N PRO A 48 -27.70 -7.22 8.36
CA PRO A 48 -26.56 -8.11 8.37
C PRO A 48 -25.96 -8.28 6.96
N SER A 49 -24.71 -7.87 6.76
CA SER A 49 -23.96 -8.02 5.50
C SER A 49 -22.73 -8.91 5.62
N MET A 50 -22.40 -9.38 6.83
CA MET A 50 -21.20 -10.18 7.09
C MET A 50 -21.56 -11.66 7.19
N SER A 51 -20.78 -12.51 6.52
CA SER A 51 -20.99 -13.97 6.51
C SER A 51 -19.70 -14.74 6.80
N LEU A 52 -19.87 -15.97 7.32
CA LEU A 52 -18.77 -16.88 7.64
C LEU A 52 -18.30 -17.62 6.37
N TYR A 53 -17.00 -17.60 6.11
CA TYR A 53 -16.31 -18.27 5.03
C TYR A 53 -15.17 -19.13 5.51
N THR A 54 -14.65 -19.97 4.61
CA THR A 54 -13.42 -20.74 4.84
C THR A 54 -12.43 -20.42 3.74
N ASP A 55 -11.21 -20.05 4.10
CA ASP A 55 -10.14 -19.81 3.15
C ASP A 55 -9.72 -21.10 2.46
N LYS A 56 -9.68 -21.09 1.12
CA LYS A 56 -9.42 -22.30 0.31
C LYS A 56 -8.00 -22.86 0.42
N LYS A 57 -7.02 -22.02 0.80
CA LYS A 57 -5.61 -22.42 0.91
C LYS A 57 -5.26 -22.88 2.32
N SER A 58 -5.66 -22.11 3.33
CA SER A 58 -5.34 -22.37 4.73
C SER A 58 -6.37 -23.24 5.42
N ASN A 59 -7.57 -23.41 4.83
CA ASN A 59 -8.74 -24.08 5.40
C ASN A 59 -9.19 -23.49 6.75
N THR A 60 -8.91 -22.19 7.00
CA THR A 60 -9.30 -21.51 8.25
C THR A 60 -10.56 -20.68 8.04
N PRO A 61 -11.48 -20.66 9.04
CA PRO A 61 -12.69 -19.86 8.96
C PRO A 61 -12.39 -18.35 9.18
N TYR A 62 -13.14 -17.50 8.50
CA TYR A 62 -13.12 -16.04 8.63
C TYR A 62 -14.49 -15.44 8.32
N LEU A 63 -14.74 -14.23 8.83
CA LEU A 63 -15.89 -13.43 8.45
C LEU A 63 -15.54 -12.47 7.33
N HIS A 64 -16.47 -12.28 6.41
CA HIS A 64 -16.33 -11.30 5.32
C HIS A 64 -17.61 -10.46 5.18
N CYS A 65 -17.46 -9.14 5.16
CA CYS A 65 -18.53 -8.19 4.92
C CYS A 65 -18.61 -7.85 3.43
N PHE A 66 -19.77 -8.06 2.82
CA PHE A 66 -19.97 -7.74 1.39
C PHE A 66 -20.11 -6.25 1.09
N SER A 67 -20.47 -5.45 2.09
CA SER A 67 -20.68 -4.01 1.88
C SER A 67 -19.38 -3.21 1.96
N CYS A 68 -18.55 -3.41 3.01
CA CYS A 68 -17.30 -2.68 3.19
C CYS A 68 -16.04 -3.52 2.89
N GLN A 69 -16.17 -4.77 2.44
CA GLN A 69 -15.10 -5.71 2.11
C GLN A 69 -14.18 -6.10 3.28
N ALA A 70 -14.50 -5.69 4.51
CA ALA A 70 -13.71 -6.04 5.69
C ALA A 70 -13.71 -7.55 5.95
N THR A 71 -12.58 -8.09 6.38
CA THR A 71 -12.39 -9.52 6.68
C THR A 71 -11.80 -9.68 8.06
N TYR A 72 -12.42 -10.52 8.91
CA TYR A 72 -12.00 -10.70 10.29
C TYR A 72 -11.84 -12.18 10.65
N SER A 73 -10.75 -12.49 11.36
CA SER A 73 -10.57 -13.77 12.07
C SER A 73 -11.17 -13.69 13.48
N ILE A 74 -11.17 -14.80 14.21
CA ILE A 74 -11.58 -14.81 15.63
C ILE A 74 -10.73 -13.86 16.48
N ILE A 75 -9.44 -13.72 16.16
CA ILE A 75 -8.52 -12.83 16.90
C ILE A 75 -8.92 -11.38 16.69
N ASP A 76 -9.23 -11.01 15.45
CA ASP A 76 -9.66 -9.65 15.11
C ASP A 76 -10.98 -9.32 15.81
N LEU A 77 -11.92 -10.28 15.84
CA LEU A 77 -13.19 -10.10 16.55
C LEU A 77 -12.99 -9.95 18.06
N ALA A 78 -12.11 -10.74 18.67
CA ALA A 78 -11.83 -10.60 20.08
C ALA A 78 -11.23 -9.24 20.44
N ILE A 79 -10.38 -8.67 19.56
CA ILE A 79 -9.86 -7.31 19.73
C ILE A 79 -10.99 -6.27 19.66
N ILE A 80 -11.92 -6.44 18.74
CA ILE A 80 -13.05 -5.52 18.54
C ILE A 80 -14.04 -5.64 19.69
N ASP A 81 -14.50 -6.86 19.98
CA ASP A 81 -15.58 -7.11 20.95
C ASP A 81 -15.17 -6.87 22.41
N GLN A 82 -13.89 -7.02 22.73
CA GLN A 82 -13.33 -6.76 24.07
C GLN A 82 -12.65 -5.39 24.17
N GLU A 83 -12.78 -4.55 23.16
CA GLU A 83 -12.18 -3.20 23.11
C GLU A 83 -10.69 -3.19 23.46
N ILE A 84 -9.94 -4.23 23.03
CA ILE A 84 -8.51 -4.38 23.33
C ILE A 84 -7.69 -3.31 22.58
N GLY A 85 -6.76 -2.67 23.29
CA GLY A 85 -5.88 -1.63 22.80
C GLY A 85 -6.44 -0.21 22.98
N ASP A 86 -5.67 0.79 22.55
CA ASP A 86 -6.07 2.20 22.66
C ASP A 86 -7.22 2.51 21.69
N GLN A 87 -8.36 2.93 22.23
CA GLN A 87 -9.55 3.24 21.42
C GLN A 87 -9.39 4.52 20.59
N ALA A 88 -8.38 5.35 20.87
CA ALA A 88 -8.03 6.51 20.03
C ALA A 88 -7.27 6.11 18.74
N GLU A 89 -6.72 4.88 18.69
CA GLU A 89 -6.05 4.37 17.49
C GLU A 89 -7.07 3.84 16.46
N PRO A 90 -6.78 4.00 15.14
CA PRO A 90 -7.56 3.38 14.08
C PRO A 90 -7.64 1.86 14.26
N ILE A 91 -8.80 1.27 13.93
CA ILE A 91 -9.03 -0.17 14.13
C ILE A 91 -7.97 -1.03 13.43
N GLU A 92 -7.49 -0.62 12.25
CA GLU A 92 -6.44 -1.35 11.53
C GLU A 92 -5.10 -1.42 12.27
N ALA A 93 -4.74 -0.36 13.01
CA ALA A 93 -3.54 -0.33 13.84
C ALA A 93 -3.69 -1.28 15.03
N ARG A 94 -4.84 -1.24 15.71
CA ARG A 94 -5.17 -2.12 16.83
C ARG A 94 -5.12 -3.60 16.45
N LEU A 95 -5.67 -3.97 15.28
CA LEU A 95 -5.67 -5.34 14.76
C LEU A 95 -4.27 -5.87 14.39
N LYS A 96 -3.33 -5.00 14.10
CA LYS A 96 -1.94 -5.35 13.75
C LYS A 96 -0.99 -5.32 14.96
N ASN A 97 -1.42 -4.80 16.10
CA ASN A 97 -0.59 -4.68 17.28
C ASN A 97 -0.37 -6.05 17.94
N LYS A 98 0.89 -6.44 18.14
CA LYS A 98 1.26 -7.77 18.67
C LYS A 98 0.81 -7.98 20.13
N GLU A 99 0.80 -6.94 20.93
CA GLU A 99 0.33 -7.00 22.32
C GLU A 99 -1.18 -7.23 22.35
N ASN A 100 -1.94 -6.51 21.53
CA ASN A 100 -3.38 -6.70 21.39
C ASN A 100 -3.72 -8.11 20.90
N ILE A 101 -2.96 -8.62 19.92
CA ILE A 101 -3.10 -10.01 19.43
C ILE A 101 -2.83 -11.01 20.59
N GLY A 102 -1.79 -10.78 21.39
CA GLY A 102 -1.49 -11.61 22.56
C GLY A 102 -2.61 -11.63 23.61
N LEU A 103 -3.18 -10.45 23.89
CA LEU A 103 -4.30 -10.32 24.82
C LEU A 103 -5.58 -10.99 24.28
N ALA A 104 -5.85 -10.83 22.98
CA ALA A 104 -6.98 -11.50 22.34
C ALA A 104 -6.85 -13.02 22.35
N ILE A 105 -5.67 -13.57 22.09
CA ILE A 105 -5.39 -15.02 22.18
C ILE A 105 -5.61 -15.52 23.61
N LYS A 106 -5.13 -14.78 24.60
CA LYS A 106 -5.34 -15.12 26.00
C LYS A 106 -6.84 -15.13 26.35
N HIS A 107 -7.57 -14.09 25.96
CA HIS A 107 -9.01 -14.02 26.14
C HIS A 107 -9.75 -15.21 25.52
N ILE A 108 -9.40 -15.59 24.28
CA ILE A 108 -10.01 -16.73 23.60
C ILE A 108 -9.70 -18.04 24.33
N LYS A 109 -8.46 -18.22 24.79
CA LYS A 109 -8.08 -19.40 25.61
C LYS A 109 -8.87 -19.49 26.92
N ASP A 110 -8.99 -18.38 27.61
CA ASP A 110 -9.75 -18.30 28.85
C ASP A 110 -11.24 -18.58 28.59
N LEU A 111 -11.81 -18.03 27.53
CA LEU A 111 -13.21 -18.20 27.13
C LEU A 111 -13.58 -19.67 26.86
N PHE A 112 -12.66 -20.42 26.22
CA PHE A 112 -12.86 -21.82 25.84
C PHE A 112 -12.22 -22.81 26.86
N ASN A 113 -11.70 -22.34 28.00
CA ASN A 113 -11.00 -23.14 29.02
C ASN A 113 -9.84 -23.97 28.43
N ILE A 114 -9.07 -23.40 27.52
CA ILE A 114 -7.95 -24.07 26.84
C ILE A 114 -6.70 -23.93 27.71
N SER A 115 -6.36 -24.99 28.46
CA SER A 115 -5.13 -25.09 29.26
C SER A 115 -4.12 -26.01 28.55
N GLY A 116 -3.02 -25.46 28.04
CA GLY A 116 -1.97 -26.22 27.34
C GLY A 116 -2.01 -26.15 25.82
N GLU A 117 -1.43 -27.16 25.13
CA GLU A 117 -1.48 -27.23 23.65
C GLU A 117 -2.92 -27.40 23.17
N LEU A 118 -3.28 -26.64 22.15
CA LEU A 118 -4.60 -26.70 21.51
C LEU A 118 -4.84 -28.08 20.89
N PRO A 119 -6.00 -28.71 21.14
CA PRO A 119 -6.35 -29.97 20.47
C PRO A 119 -6.42 -29.72 18.96
N LYS A 120 -5.82 -30.60 18.16
CA LYS A 120 -5.90 -30.53 16.69
C LYS A 120 -7.36 -30.67 16.27
N HIS A 121 -7.98 -29.58 15.85
CA HIS A 121 -9.31 -29.62 15.27
C HIS A 121 -9.27 -30.45 13.98
N LYS A 122 -10.24 -31.36 13.83
CA LYS A 122 -10.54 -31.98 12.52
C LYS A 122 -10.85 -30.84 11.55
N ALA A 123 -10.23 -30.86 10.38
CA ALA A 123 -10.48 -29.90 9.31
C ALA A 123 -11.97 -29.60 9.22
N TYR A 124 -12.34 -28.33 9.25
CA TYR A 124 -13.71 -27.87 9.08
C TYR A 124 -14.20 -28.39 7.73
N THR A 125 -15.01 -29.39 7.71
CA THR A 125 -15.84 -29.76 6.56
C THR A 125 -16.97 -28.72 6.53
N PRO A 126 -17.10 -27.89 5.49
CA PRO A 126 -18.26 -27.03 5.35
C PRO A 126 -19.48 -27.96 5.47
N ILE A 127 -20.35 -27.69 6.43
CA ILE A 127 -21.65 -28.35 6.45
C ILE A 127 -22.28 -27.89 5.15
N GLU A 128 -22.30 -28.77 4.14
CA GLU A 128 -23.19 -28.56 3.01
C GLU A 128 -24.55 -28.36 3.63
N LYS A 129 -25.09 -27.12 3.52
CA LYS A 129 -26.48 -26.90 3.89
C LYS A 129 -27.26 -27.97 3.17
N PRO A 130 -28.09 -28.77 3.83
CA PRO A 130 -28.93 -29.72 3.08
C PRO A 130 -29.61 -28.87 2.04
N LYS A 131 -29.33 -29.15 0.76
CA LYS A 131 -30.02 -28.49 -0.37
C LYS A 131 -31.49 -28.75 -0.08
N ALA A 132 -32.22 -27.67 0.22
CA ALA A 132 -33.65 -27.80 0.45
C ALA A 132 -34.20 -28.44 -0.84
N THR A 133 -34.59 -29.70 -0.76
CA THR A 133 -35.18 -30.44 -1.86
C THR A 133 -36.60 -29.91 -2.03
N TYR A 134 -36.73 -28.88 -2.87
CA TYR A 134 -38.04 -28.40 -3.28
C TYR A 134 -38.60 -29.34 -4.31
N ASN A 135 -39.82 -29.85 -4.11
CA ASN A 135 -40.55 -30.52 -5.16
C ASN A 135 -41.06 -29.45 -6.13
N LEU A 136 -40.21 -29.02 -7.05
CA LEU A 136 -40.49 -27.91 -7.97
C LEU A 136 -41.69 -28.25 -8.86
N ASN A 137 -41.91 -29.53 -9.22
CA ASN A 137 -43.06 -29.96 -9.99
C ASN A 137 -44.39 -29.76 -9.25
N GLU A 138 -44.43 -29.80 -7.92
CA GLU A 138 -45.64 -29.51 -7.16
C GLU A 138 -46.00 -28.03 -7.16
N ILE A 139 -44.99 -27.12 -7.18
CA ILE A 139 -45.22 -25.69 -7.30
C ILE A 139 -45.95 -25.36 -8.57
N PHE A 140 -45.71 -26.11 -9.68
CA PHE A 140 -46.32 -25.92 -10.98
C PHE A 140 -47.67 -26.62 -11.16
N LYS A 141 -47.91 -27.73 -10.50
CA LYS A 141 -49.16 -28.48 -10.61
C LYS A 141 -50.40 -27.72 -10.10
N LYS A 142 -50.20 -26.72 -9.25
CA LYS A 142 -51.26 -25.96 -8.57
C LYS A 142 -51.43 -24.54 -9.13
N GLY A 143 -50.65 -24.11 -10.11
CA GLY A 143 -50.60 -22.71 -10.53
C GLY A 143 -51.46 -22.39 -11.73
N VAL A 144 -52.52 -21.63 -11.53
CA VAL A 144 -53.23 -20.89 -12.58
C VAL A 144 -52.82 -19.44 -12.46
N LEU A 145 -52.55 -18.76 -13.58
CA LEU A 145 -52.18 -17.34 -13.55
C LEU A 145 -53.39 -16.51 -13.07
N GLY A 146 -53.29 -15.97 -11.86
CA GLY A 146 -54.30 -15.11 -11.24
C GLY A 146 -54.32 -13.70 -11.81
N ALA A 147 -55.37 -12.94 -11.49
CA ALA A 147 -55.56 -11.59 -12.00
C ALA A 147 -54.40 -10.62 -11.61
N PRO A 148 -53.88 -10.61 -10.38
CA PRO A 148 -52.73 -9.74 -10.02
C PRO A 148 -51.48 -10.02 -10.83
N THR A 149 -51.22 -11.27 -11.14
CA THR A 149 -50.03 -11.67 -11.94
C THR A 149 -50.20 -11.27 -13.40
N ARG A 150 -51.42 -11.37 -13.95
CA ARG A 150 -51.69 -10.89 -15.31
C ARG A 150 -51.57 -9.39 -15.41
N GLU A 151 -52.02 -8.65 -14.42
CA GLU A 151 -51.86 -7.20 -14.33
C GLU A 151 -50.38 -6.83 -14.27
N TYR A 152 -49.61 -7.50 -13.40
CA TYR A 152 -48.18 -7.27 -13.32
C TYR A 152 -47.48 -7.55 -14.65
N LEU A 153 -47.76 -8.64 -15.34
CA LEU A 153 -47.18 -8.94 -16.65
C LEU A 153 -47.58 -7.93 -17.71
N LYS A 154 -48.85 -7.48 -17.68
CA LYS A 154 -49.34 -6.42 -18.56
C LYS A 154 -48.61 -5.09 -18.34
N ASP A 155 -48.34 -4.72 -17.07
CA ASP A 155 -47.56 -3.54 -16.71
C ASP A 155 -46.11 -3.64 -17.16
N ARG A 156 -45.62 -4.85 -17.36
CA ARG A 156 -44.32 -5.16 -17.94
C ARG A 156 -44.35 -5.28 -19.48
N GLY A 157 -45.44 -4.99 -20.12
CA GLY A 157 -45.61 -5.14 -21.59
C GLY A 157 -45.76 -6.56 -22.09
N ILE A 158 -45.88 -7.56 -21.20
CA ILE A 158 -45.97 -8.99 -21.54
C ILE A 158 -47.46 -9.35 -21.55
N THR A 159 -48.06 -9.37 -22.76
CA THR A 159 -49.52 -9.52 -22.95
C THR A 159 -49.91 -10.75 -23.79
N ASN A 160 -48.96 -11.43 -24.46
CA ASN A 160 -49.26 -12.56 -25.34
C ASN A 160 -49.55 -13.81 -24.51
N GLU A 161 -50.86 -14.17 -24.42
CA GLU A 161 -51.33 -15.34 -23.65
C GLU A 161 -50.74 -16.66 -24.14
N LYS A 162 -50.51 -16.81 -25.46
CA LYS A 162 -49.87 -18.01 -26.01
C LYS A 162 -48.43 -18.16 -25.54
N LEU A 163 -47.70 -17.03 -25.46
CA LEU A 163 -46.35 -17.01 -24.93
C LEU A 163 -46.33 -17.34 -23.43
N ILE A 164 -47.22 -16.72 -22.64
CA ILE A 164 -47.36 -16.94 -21.20
C ILE A 164 -47.60 -18.43 -20.92
N GLN A 165 -48.48 -19.09 -21.70
CA GLN A 165 -48.76 -20.51 -21.60
C GLN A 165 -47.56 -21.36 -22.04
N ALA A 166 -46.92 -21.02 -23.17
CA ALA A 166 -45.74 -21.71 -23.66
C ALA A 166 -44.56 -21.69 -22.67
N LEU A 167 -44.36 -20.56 -21.97
CA LEU A 167 -43.37 -20.42 -20.94
C LEU A 167 -43.78 -21.02 -19.59
N LYS A 168 -44.98 -21.58 -19.48
CA LYS A 168 -45.54 -22.19 -18.26
C LYS A 168 -45.43 -21.26 -17.05
N LEU A 169 -45.64 -19.95 -17.24
CA LEU A 169 -45.66 -18.99 -16.16
C LEU A 169 -46.83 -19.26 -15.22
N THR A 170 -46.58 -19.34 -13.93
CA THR A 170 -47.60 -19.58 -12.91
C THR A 170 -47.44 -18.61 -11.73
N ASN A 171 -48.47 -18.55 -10.90
CA ASN A 171 -48.32 -17.84 -9.62
C ASN A 171 -48.81 -18.68 -8.47
N ASN A 172 -48.30 -18.38 -7.31
CA ASN A 172 -48.81 -18.90 -6.04
C ASN A 172 -48.61 -17.83 -4.94
N TYR A 173 -49.22 -18.10 -3.80
CA TYR A 173 -49.00 -17.30 -2.59
C TYR A 173 -48.13 -18.09 -1.61
N ILE A 174 -47.09 -17.47 -1.12
CA ILE A 174 -46.18 -18.03 -0.11
C ILE A 174 -46.26 -17.08 1.12
N ASN A 175 -46.95 -17.52 2.16
CA ASN A 175 -47.34 -16.66 3.28
C ASN A 175 -48.15 -15.46 2.76
N ASP A 176 -47.72 -14.21 3.02
CA ASP A 176 -48.39 -12.98 2.55
C ASP A 176 -47.82 -12.42 1.24
N LEU A 177 -47.06 -13.25 0.49
CA LEU A 177 -46.39 -12.84 -0.75
C LEU A 177 -47.04 -13.48 -1.96
N GLY A 178 -47.53 -12.67 -2.89
CA GLY A 178 -47.86 -13.11 -4.23
C GLY A 178 -46.59 -13.23 -5.07
N VAL A 179 -46.34 -14.40 -5.66
CA VAL A 179 -45.12 -14.64 -6.43
C VAL A 179 -45.43 -15.12 -7.83
N LEU A 180 -44.72 -14.59 -8.83
CA LEU A 180 -44.65 -15.10 -10.19
C LEU A 180 -43.54 -16.16 -10.26
N ASN A 181 -43.85 -17.35 -10.72
CA ASN A 181 -42.89 -18.42 -10.91
C ASN A 181 -42.50 -18.49 -12.40
N ILE A 182 -41.20 -18.44 -12.65
CA ILE A 182 -40.59 -18.50 -13.98
C ILE A 182 -39.73 -19.76 -14.02
N PRO A 183 -40.17 -20.84 -14.71
CA PRO A 183 -39.39 -22.09 -14.83
C PRO A 183 -38.31 -21.94 -15.87
N TYR A 184 -37.14 -22.53 -15.62
CA TYR A 184 -36.01 -22.52 -16.55
C TYR A 184 -36.10 -23.65 -17.59
N GLU A 185 -36.67 -24.79 -17.19
CA GLU A 185 -36.93 -25.91 -18.05
C GLU A 185 -38.45 -26.13 -18.20
N LEU A 186 -38.88 -26.54 -19.39
CA LEU A 186 -40.31 -26.73 -19.68
C LEU A 186 -40.75 -28.20 -19.56
N GLU A 187 -39.86 -29.20 -19.71
CA GLU A 187 -40.13 -30.64 -19.58
C GLU A 187 -38.84 -31.46 -19.53
N PRO A 188 -38.85 -32.74 -19.05
CA PRO A 188 -39.91 -33.38 -18.25
C PRO A 188 -39.88 -32.98 -16.78
N ASP A 189 -38.71 -32.54 -16.24
CA ASP A 189 -38.53 -32.19 -14.85
C ASP A 189 -37.98 -30.77 -14.73
N ILE A 190 -38.67 -29.95 -13.95
CA ILE A 190 -38.26 -28.58 -13.67
C ILE A 190 -37.21 -28.63 -12.56
N LYS A 191 -35.98 -28.19 -12.86
CA LYS A 191 -34.84 -28.19 -11.95
C LYS A 191 -34.58 -26.83 -11.35
N THR A 192 -35.00 -25.74 -12.02
CA THR A 192 -34.74 -24.39 -11.63
C THR A 192 -35.95 -23.49 -11.84
N ILE A 193 -36.26 -22.67 -10.85
CA ILE A 193 -37.34 -21.69 -10.89
C ILE A 193 -36.82 -20.35 -10.32
N THR A 194 -37.14 -19.24 -10.98
CA THR A 194 -37.12 -17.94 -10.34
C THR A 194 -38.52 -17.59 -9.84
N GLN A 195 -38.62 -17.30 -8.56
CA GLN A 195 -39.80 -16.72 -7.92
C GLN A 195 -39.63 -15.22 -7.78
N ARG A 196 -40.45 -14.44 -8.49
CA ARG A 196 -40.47 -12.99 -8.41
C ARG A 196 -41.64 -12.53 -7.55
N ILE A 197 -41.39 -11.75 -6.51
CA ILE A 197 -42.43 -11.20 -5.67
C ILE A 197 -43.12 -10.07 -6.44
N ILE A 198 -44.43 -10.18 -6.63
CA ILE A 198 -45.28 -9.23 -7.37
C ILE A 198 -46.24 -8.50 -6.46
N GLU A 199 -46.55 -9.05 -5.29
CA GLU A 199 -47.45 -8.51 -4.32
C GLU A 199 -47.01 -8.87 -2.89
N LYS A 200 -47.14 -7.97 -1.93
CA LYS A 200 -46.94 -8.24 -0.51
C LYS A 200 -48.05 -7.59 0.29
N ARG A 201 -48.77 -8.39 1.07
CA ARG A 201 -49.87 -7.89 1.90
C ARG A 201 -49.38 -6.79 2.86
N GLY A 202 -50.04 -5.63 2.85
CA GLY A 202 -49.66 -4.47 3.66
C GLY A 202 -48.54 -3.60 3.10
N LEU A 203 -48.12 -3.80 1.84
CA LEU A 203 -47.18 -2.94 1.12
C LEU A 203 -47.91 -2.36 -0.12
N GLU A 204 -47.96 -1.05 -0.22
CA GLU A 204 -48.63 -0.38 -1.36
C GLU A 204 -47.83 -0.48 -2.66
N ASN A 205 -46.47 -0.44 -2.54
CA ASN A 205 -45.62 -0.51 -3.70
C ASN A 205 -44.51 -1.57 -3.48
N ILE A 206 -44.47 -2.56 -4.35
CA ILE A 206 -43.46 -3.64 -4.31
C ILE A 206 -42.03 -3.13 -4.53
N ASN A 207 -41.88 -1.94 -5.12
CA ASN A 207 -40.59 -1.30 -5.31
C ASN A 207 -39.97 -0.75 -4.02
N ASP A 208 -40.70 -0.72 -2.91
CA ASP A 208 -40.21 -0.38 -1.58
C ASP A 208 -39.46 -1.52 -0.94
N LEU A 209 -39.57 -2.74 -1.49
CA LEU A 209 -38.69 -3.86 -1.11
C LEU A 209 -37.28 -3.69 -1.68
N PRO A 210 -36.24 -4.03 -0.92
CA PRO A 210 -34.89 -4.13 -1.45
C PRO A 210 -34.82 -5.04 -2.67
N LYS A 211 -33.92 -4.73 -3.61
CA LYS A 211 -33.77 -5.49 -4.87
C LYS A 211 -33.54 -6.99 -4.62
N GLU A 212 -32.70 -7.29 -3.62
CA GLU A 212 -32.38 -8.68 -3.22
C GLU A 212 -33.55 -9.46 -2.64
N ASP A 213 -34.57 -8.78 -2.13
CA ASP A 213 -35.76 -9.40 -1.55
C ASP A 213 -36.92 -9.56 -2.57
N ARG A 214 -36.76 -9.04 -3.79
CA ARG A 214 -37.82 -9.07 -4.82
C ARG A 214 -37.88 -10.36 -5.62
N TYR A 215 -36.83 -11.19 -5.56
CA TYR A 215 -36.78 -12.47 -6.26
C TYR A 215 -36.00 -13.52 -5.48
N LYS A 216 -36.32 -14.79 -5.74
CA LYS A 216 -35.65 -15.95 -5.12
C LYS A 216 -35.46 -17.04 -6.16
N HIS A 217 -34.22 -17.52 -6.29
CA HIS A 217 -33.93 -18.70 -7.11
C HIS A 217 -34.13 -19.97 -6.28
N LEU A 218 -34.83 -20.94 -6.84
CA LEU A 218 -35.01 -22.27 -6.28
C LEU A 218 -34.46 -23.31 -7.26
N GLY A 219 -33.71 -24.29 -6.73
CA GLY A 219 -33.06 -25.32 -7.53
C GLY A 219 -31.60 -25.02 -7.88
N GLU A 220 -31.12 -25.65 -8.95
CA GLU A 220 -29.73 -25.46 -9.39
C GLU A 220 -29.57 -24.15 -10.18
N MET A 221 -28.44 -23.48 -10.00
CA MET A 221 -28.14 -22.33 -10.81
C MET A 221 -27.97 -22.71 -12.26
N ALA A 222 -28.76 -22.16 -13.18
CA ALA A 222 -28.76 -22.43 -14.61
C ALA A 222 -28.87 -21.15 -15.43
N LEU A 223 -28.68 -21.24 -16.76
CA LEU A 223 -29.10 -20.20 -17.69
C LEU A 223 -30.58 -20.36 -17.98
N TYR A 224 -31.32 -19.28 -18.03
CA TYR A 224 -32.70 -19.30 -18.49
C TYR A 224 -32.73 -19.42 -20.01
N ASP A 225 -32.97 -20.64 -20.51
CA ASP A 225 -33.10 -20.95 -21.96
C ASP A 225 -34.28 -21.92 -22.18
N PRO A 226 -35.55 -21.44 -22.00
CA PRO A 226 -36.72 -22.28 -21.95
C PRO A 226 -36.98 -23.02 -23.28
N PHE A 227 -36.53 -22.49 -24.40
CA PHE A 227 -36.69 -23.06 -25.70
C PHE A 227 -35.41 -23.70 -26.27
N LYS A 228 -34.39 -23.84 -25.47
CA LYS A 228 -33.09 -24.45 -25.81
C LYS A 228 -32.41 -23.85 -27.05
N TYR A 229 -32.43 -22.50 -27.15
CA TYR A 229 -31.83 -21.81 -28.28
C TYR A 229 -30.33 -21.99 -28.38
N LEU A 230 -29.62 -22.07 -27.25
CA LEU A 230 -28.19 -22.35 -27.25
C LEU A 230 -27.82 -23.73 -27.78
N LEU A 231 -28.68 -24.71 -27.61
CA LEU A 231 -28.45 -26.13 -27.99
C LEU A 231 -28.95 -26.47 -29.38
N ASN A 232 -29.57 -25.55 -30.12
CA ASN A 232 -30.14 -25.77 -31.42
C ASN A 232 -29.10 -25.54 -32.52
N ASN A 233 -28.90 -26.49 -33.45
CA ASN A 233 -27.91 -26.39 -34.54
C ASN A 233 -28.41 -25.61 -35.77
N ALA A 234 -29.67 -25.13 -35.81
CA ALA A 234 -30.15 -24.29 -36.89
C ALA A 234 -29.55 -22.86 -36.79
N PRO A 235 -29.44 -22.12 -37.93
CA PRO A 235 -29.04 -20.72 -37.91
C PRO A 235 -29.92 -19.91 -36.97
N ARG A 236 -29.32 -19.20 -35.99
CA ARG A 236 -30.05 -18.52 -34.93
C ARG A 236 -29.32 -17.33 -34.38
N ILE A 237 -30.11 -16.34 -33.99
CA ILE A 237 -29.65 -15.16 -33.22
C ILE A 237 -30.18 -15.34 -31.80
N VAL A 238 -29.30 -15.24 -30.81
CA VAL A 238 -29.63 -15.40 -29.39
C VAL A 238 -29.23 -14.14 -28.62
N PHE A 239 -30.23 -13.51 -28.06
CA PHE A 239 -30.01 -12.40 -27.12
C PHE A 239 -29.63 -12.95 -25.74
N ILE A 240 -28.62 -12.37 -25.13
CA ILE A 240 -28.17 -12.68 -23.76
C ILE A 240 -28.56 -11.50 -22.88
N THR A 241 -29.52 -11.69 -21.98
CA THR A 241 -30.01 -10.66 -21.06
C THR A 241 -29.58 -10.95 -19.63
N GLU A 242 -29.69 -9.96 -18.73
CA GLU A 242 -29.38 -10.19 -17.32
C GLU A 242 -30.52 -10.92 -16.61
N GLY A 243 -31.77 -10.47 -16.80
CA GLY A 243 -32.95 -10.99 -16.14
C GLY A 243 -33.90 -11.78 -17.07
N GLU A 244 -34.71 -12.64 -16.46
CA GLU A 244 -35.68 -13.47 -17.18
C GLU A 244 -36.77 -12.63 -17.87
N LEU A 245 -37.20 -11.51 -17.24
CA LEU A 245 -38.21 -10.65 -17.85
C LEU A 245 -37.71 -9.97 -19.12
N ASP A 246 -36.42 -9.65 -19.18
CA ASP A 246 -35.81 -9.10 -20.39
C ASP A 246 -35.80 -10.13 -21.53
N ALA A 247 -35.45 -11.37 -21.20
CA ALA A 247 -35.54 -12.46 -22.17
C ALA A 247 -36.99 -12.69 -22.66
N ILE A 248 -37.96 -12.66 -21.75
CA ILE A 248 -39.38 -12.80 -22.08
C ILE A 248 -39.86 -11.61 -22.94
N SER A 249 -39.31 -10.40 -22.73
CA SER A 249 -39.63 -9.24 -23.55
C SER A 249 -39.24 -9.40 -25.02
N ILE A 250 -38.10 -10.04 -25.29
CA ILE A 250 -37.72 -10.43 -26.67
C ILE A 250 -38.75 -11.40 -27.26
N TYR A 251 -39.17 -12.44 -26.50
CA TYR A 251 -40.17 -13.37 -26.95
C TYR A 251 -41.53 -12.73 -27.17
N GLN A 252 -41.95 -11.74 -26.38
CA GLN A 252 -43.17 -10.96 -26.57
C GLN A 252 -43.11 -10.23 -27.91
N ALA A 253 -42.03 -9.51 -28.21
CA ALA A 253 -41.86 -8.79 -29.46
C ALA A 253 -41.85 -9.74 -30.69
N LEU A 254 -41.18 -10.89 -30.58
CA LEU A 254 -41.18 -11.93 -31.62
C LEU A 254 -42.59 -12.49 -31.87
N GLY A 255 -43.37 -12.69 -30.80
CA GLY A 255 -44.76 -13.13 -30.91
C GLY A 255 -45.64 -12.13 -31.68
N GLU A 256 -45.51 -10.84 -31.40
CA GLU A 256 -46.20 -9.74 -32.10
C GLU A 256 -45.79 -9.66 -33.59
N LEU A 257 -44.46 -9.75 -33.88
CA LEU A 257 -43.96 -9.78 -35.27
C LEU A 257 -44.57 -10.94 -36.06
N LYS A 258 -44.73 -12.10 -35.42
CA LYS A 258 -45.35 -13.28 -36.03
C LYS A 258 -46.84 -13.05 -36.29
N GLU A 259 -47.57 -12.42 -35.36
CA GLU A 259 -48.97 -12.04 -35.54
C GLU A 259 -49.18 -11.01 -36.68
N GLU A 260 -48.18 -10.14 -36.89
CA GLU A 260 -48.09 -9.20 -38.00
C GLU A 260 -47.67 -9.85 -39.35
N ASN A 261 -47.47 -11.17 -39.39
CA ASN A 261 -46.99 -11.95 -40.53
C ASN A 261 -45.59 -11.53 -41.04
N ILE A 262 -44.73 -10.98 -40.17
CA ILE A 262 -43.36 -10.64 -40.50
C ILE A 262 -42.53 -11.93 -40.51
N LYS A 263 -41.87 -12.18 -41.64
CA LYS A 263 -40.92 -13.31 -41.79
C LYS A 263 -39.53 -12.81 -41.44
N LEU A 264 -38.87 -13.49 -40.52
CA LEU A 264 -37.47 -13.31 -40.17
C LEU A 264 -36.61 -14.35 -40.87
N GLU A 265 -35.38 -13.97 -41.22
CA GLU A 265 -34.41 -14.86 -41.93
C GLU A 265 -33.82 -15.90 -40.95
N HIS A 266 -33.60 -15.49 -39.72
CA HIS A 266 -33.03 -16.34 -38.67
C HIS A 266 -34.09 -16.74 -37.64
N LYS A 267 -33.81 -17.85 -36.95
CA LYS A 267 -34.53 -18.17 -35.72
C LYS A 267 -33.97 -17.27 -34.62
N ILE A 268 -34.79 -16.42 -34.03
CA ILE A 268 -34.41 -15.52 -32.96
C ILE A 268 -34.94 -16.00 -31.64
N GLY A 269 -34.10 -15.98 -30.61
CA GLY A 269 -34.45 -16.28 -29.22
C GLY A 269 -33.69 -15.46 -28.23
N SER A 270 -33.97 -15.71 -26.97
CA SER A 270 -33.29 -15.02 -25.87
C SER A 270 -33.02 -15.98 -24.72
N ILE A 271 -31.93 -15.74 -24.03
CA ILE A 271 -31.58 -16.40 -22.77
C ILE A 271 -31.32 -15.34 -21.70
N ALA A 272 -31.52 -15.71 -20.45
CA ALA A 272 -31.10 -14.84 -19.35
C ALA A 272 -30.00 -15.50 -18.49
N LEU A 273 -29.10 -14.66 -17.99
CA LEU A 273 -28.06 -15.09 -17.05
C LEU A 273 -28.67 -15.51 -15.70
N GLY A 274 -29.78 -14.90 -15.28
CA GLY A 274 -30.31 -15.05 -13.92
C GLY A 274 -29.35 -14.47 -12.87
N GLY A 275 -28.45 -13.57 -13.30
CA GLY A 275 -27.44 -12.88 -12.52
C GLY A 275 -26.06 -12.96 -13.16
N ILE A 276 -25.30 -11.89 -13.06
CA ILE A 276 -23.97 -11.68 -13.69
C ILE A 276 -22.97 -12.80 -13.37
N ALA A 277 -23.03 -13.41 -12.17
CA ALA A 277 -22.15 -14.53 -11.79
C ALA A 277 -22.23 -15.74 -12.75
N ASN A 278 -23.30 -15.85 -13.54
CA ASN A 278 -23.53 -16.95 -14.49
C ASN A 278 -22.87 -16.74 -15.86
N ILE A 279 -22.17 -15.64 -16.11
CA ILE A 279 -21.36 -15.43 -17.34
C ILE A 279 -20.48 -16.65 -17.65
N LYS A 280 -19.90 -17.26 -16.62
CA LYS A 280 -19.06 -18.48 -16.77
C LYS A 280 -19.81 -19.64 -17.43
N LYS A 281 -21.12 -19.74 -17.27
CA LYS A 281 -21.94 -20.77 -17.87
C LYS A 281 -22.15 -20.54 -19.37
N VAL A 282 -22.26 -19.29 -19.80
CA VAL A 282 -22.27 -18.95 -21.23
C VAL A 282 -20.96 -19.39 -21.87
N ILE A 283 -19.82 -19.10 -21.25
CA ILE A 283 -18.50 -19.52 -21.75
C ILE A 283 -18.38 -21.04 -21.80
N GLN A 284 -18.85 -21.74 -20.78
CA GLN A 284 -18.88 -23.21 -20.76
C GLN A 284 -19.78 -23.78 -21.90
N ALA A 285 -20.94 -23.18 -22.12
CA ALA A 285 -21.84 -23.58 -23.20
C ALA A 285 -21.17 -23.38 -24.58
N MET A 286 -20.51 -22.24 -24.80
CA MET A 286 -19.79 -21.96 -26.06
C MET A 286 -18.66 -22.95 -26.35
N GLN A 287 -18.13 -23.61 -25.35
CA GLN A 287 -17.08 -24.62 -25.50
C GLN A 287 -17.65 -26.00 -25.98
N GLN A 288 -18.96 -26.21 -25.85
CA GLN A 288 -19.62 -27.49 -26.04
C GLN A 288 -20.55 -27.55 -27.28
N ILE A 289 -20.82 -26.39 -27.89
CA ILE A 289 -21.78 -26.29 -29.01
C ILE A 289 -21.07 -25.85 -30.30
N GLU A 290 -21.71 -26.16 -31.44
CA GLU A 290 -21.29 -25.64 -32.73
C GLU A 290 -21.66 -24.13 -32.84
N THR A 291 -20.65 -23.29 -33.06
CA THR A 291 -20.82 -21.83 -33.07
C THR A 291 -21.02 -21.22 -34.46
N ASN A 292 -20.77 -21.99 -35.53
CA ASN A 292 -20.77 -21.47 -36.91
C ASN A 292 -22.07 -20.78 -37.34
N ASN A 293 -23.22 -21.29 -36.86
CA ASN A 293 -24.54 -20.77 -37.17
C ASN A 293 -25.20 -20.04 -35.98
N LEU A 294 -24.40 -19.64 -34.97
CA LEU A 294 -24.87 -18.95 -33.77
C LEU A 294 -24.36 -17.52 -33.75
N TYR A 295 -25.28 -16.58 -33.61
CA TYR A 295 -25.02 -15.15 -33.44
C TYR A 295 -25.49 -14.76 -32.04
N LEU A 296 -24.62 -14.14 -31.24
CA LEU A 296 -24.91 -13.69 -29.88
C LEU A 296 -25.07 -12.17 -29.82
N ILE A 297 -26.14 -11.70 -29.23
CA ILE A 297 -26.36 -10.28 -28.94
C ILE A 297 -26.31 -10.11 -27.42
N MET A 298 -25.28 -9.47 -26.92
CA MET A 298 -25.19 -9.16 -25.47
C MET A 298 -26.07 -7.96 -25.15
N ALA A 299 -27.19 -8.18 -24.48
CA ALA A 299 -28.20 -7.19 -24.11
C ALA A 299 -28.39 -7.16 -22.59
N LEU A 300 -27.30 -6.97 -21.84
CA LEU A 300 -27.32 -6.84 -20.39
C LEU A 300 -27.78 -5.43 -19.96
N ASP A 301 -28.06 -5.24 -18.68
CA ASP A 301 -28.56 -3.96 -18.15
C ASP A 301 -27.62 -2.81 -18.53
N ASN A 302 -28.21 -1.66 -18.88
CA ASN A 302 -27.50 -0.42 -19.19
C ASN A 302 -27.19 0.38 -17.91
N ASP A 303 -26.65 -0.30 -16.90
CA ASP A 303 -26.09 0.31 -15.69
C ASP A 303 -24.60 -0.05 -15.56
N THR A 304 -23.89 0.56 -14.62
CA THR A 304 -22.44 0.38 -14.45
C THR A 304 -22.02 -1.09 -14.35
N ARG A 305 -22.84 -1.93 -13.69
CA ARG A 305 -22.56 -3.36 -13.50
C ARG A 305 -22.82 -4.16 -14.77
N GLY A 306 -23.91 -3.92 -15.44
CA GLY A 306 -24.27 -4.58 -16.69
C GLY A 306 -23.32 -4.23 -17.84
N ILE A 307 -22.90 -2.95 -17.92
CA ILE A 307 -21.87 -2.50 -18.88
C ILE A 307 -20.53 -3.21 -18.62
N GLN A 308 -20.09 -3.31 -17.36
CA GLN A 308 -18.86 -4.02 -17.02
C GLN A 308 -18.99 -5.52 -17.31
N ALA A 309 -20.12 -6.13 -16.98
CA ALA A 309 -20.42 -7.53 -17.26
C ALA A 309 -20.44 -7.84 -18.77
N SER A 310 -20.95 -6.92 -19.59
CA SER A 310 -20.90 -7.04 -21.06
C SER A 310 -19.47 -7.05 -21.58
N ARG A 311 -18.60 -6.17 -21.06
CA ARG A 311 -17.16 -6.13 -21.38
C ARG A 311 -16.45 -7.40 -20.96
N ASP A 312 -16.69 -7.87 -19.74
CA ASP A 312 -16.09 -9.10 -19.22
C ASP A 312 -16.50 -10.32 -20.05
N LEU A 313 -17.77 -10.39 -20.48
CA LEU A 313 -18.26 -11.43 -21.35
C LEU A 313 -17.63 -11.33 -22.75
N GLU A 314 -17.52 -10.12 -23.31
CA GLU A 314 -16.86 -9.90 -24.61
C GLU A 314 -15.40 -10.37 -24.57
N MET A 315 -14.62 -9.92 -23.57
CA MET A 315 -13.23 -10.33 -23.41
C MET A 315 -13.12 -11.86 -23.32
N ALA A 316 -13.96 -12.49 -22.50
CA ALA A 316 -13.93 -13.94 -22.32
C ALA A 316 -14.32 -14.71 -23.60
N LEU A 317 -15.24 -14.19 -24.43
CA LEU A 317 -15.58 -14.77 -25.73
C LEU A 317 -14.44 -14.60 -26.75
N ARG A 318 -13.76 -13.43 -26.76
CA ARG A 318 -12.57 -13.20 -27.61
C ARG A 318 -11.40 -14.08 -27.21
N ASP A 319 -11.16 -14.25 -25.91
CA ASP A 319 -10.12 -15.15 -25.41
C ASP A 319 -10.40 -16.61 -25.81
N LEU A 320 -11.67 -17.01 -25.75
CA LEU A 320 -12.08 -18.34 -26.18
C LEU A 320 -11.92 -18.52 -27.71
N GLU A 321 -12.27 -17.50 -28.51
CA GLU A 321 -12.05 -17.44 -29.96
C GLU A 321 -10.57 -17.62 -30.29
N ASN A 322 -9.70 -16.84 -29.63
CA ASN A 322 -8.25 -16.84 -29.88
C ASN A 322 -7.57 -18.13 -29.39
N SER A 323 -7.94 -18.64 -28.19
CA SER A 323 -7.26 -19.78 -27.57
C SER A 323 -7.68 -21.14 -28.14
N LYS A 324 -8.93 -21.27 -28.64
CA LYS A 324 -9.47 -22.50 -29.17
C LYS A 324 -9.76 -22.50 -30.66
N GLY A 325 -9.52 -21.37 -31.35
CA GLY A 325 -9.80 -21.22 -32.78
C GLY A 325 -11.30 -21.31 -33.10
N LEU A 326 -12.18 -20.99 -32.15
CA LEU A 326 -13.63 -21.02 -32.36
C LEU A 326 -14.06 -19.76 -33.12
N ASN A 327 -14.96 -19.88 -34.07
CA ASN A 327 -15.58 -18.72 -34.74
C ASN A 327 -16.84 -18.32 -33.98
N ILE A 328 -16.72 -17.44 -32.98
CA ILE A 328 -17.82 -16.96 -32.17
C ILE A 328 -18.28 -15.61 -32.71
N LYS A 329 -19.51 -15.56 -33.20
CA LYS A 329 -20.11 -14.37 -33.80
C LYS A 329 -20.95 -13.66 -32.74
N PHE A 330 -20.53 -12.48 -32.29
CA PHE A 330 -21.23 -11.73 -31.27
C PHE A 330 -21.04 -10.20 -31.40
N CYS A 331 -22.01 -9.45 -30.89
CA CYS A 331 -21.93 -8.01 -30.72
C CYS A 331 -22.68 -7.54 -29.47
N ASN A 332 -22.42 -6.30 -29.03
CA ASN A 332 -23.05 -5.73 -27.85
C ASN A 332 -24.23 -4.82 -28.27
N ALA A 333 -25.39 -5.06 -27.72
CA ALA A 333 -26.60 -4.28 -27.98
C ALA A 333 -26.43 -2.79 -27.57
N LEU A 334 -25.62 -2.50 -26.56
CA LEU A 334 -25.23 -1.13 -26.18
C LEU A 334 -24.60 -0.36 -27.36
N ASP A 335 -23.66 -0.99 -28.05
CA ASP A 335 -22.94 -0.39 -29.18
C ASP A 335 -23.85 -0.17 -30.38
N LEU A 336 -24.94 -0.94 -30.47
CA LEU A 336 -25.99 -0.80 -31.49
C LEU A 336 -27.04 0.25 -31.13
N GLY A 337 -26.94 0.85 -29.96
CA GLY A 337 -27.78 1.97 -29.54
C GLY A 337 -29.22 1.61 -29.16
N ILE A 338 -29.54 0.35 -28.89
CA ILE A 338 -30.91 -0.11 -28.54
C ILE A 338 -31.48 0.61 -27.31
N PHE A 339 -30.60 0.98 -26.36
CA PHE A 339 -31.01 1.65 -25.12
C PHE A 339 -31.15 3.17 -25.24
N LYS A 340 -30.93 3.75 -26.43
CA LYS A 340 -31.15 5.18 -26.68
C LYS A 340 -32.60 5.43 -27.02
N SER A 341 -33.24 6.43 -26.40
CA SER A 341 -34.56 6.88 -26.78
C SER A 341 -34.47 7.98 -27.85
N ASP A 342 -35.47 8.06 -28.74
CA ASP A 342 -35.61 9.17 -29.68
C ASP A 342 -35.94 10.51 -28.96
N LYS A 343 -36.29 10.46 -27.69
CA LYS A 343 -36.51 11.65 -26.84
C LYS A 343 -35.15 12.03 -26.21
N GLU A 344 -34.77 13.29 -26.34
CA GLU A 344 -33.54 13.84 -25.79
C GLU A 344 -33.37 13.46 -24.32
N ASN A 345 -32.18 12.85 -24.00
CA ASN A 345 -31.71 12.48 -22.66
C ASN A 345 -32.43 11.30 -21.94
N ILE A 346 -33.21 10.48 -22.61
CA ILE A 346 -33.76 9.26 -22.03
C ILE A 346 -32.96 8.06 -22.52
N SER A 347 -32.48 7.23 -21.61
CA SER A 347 -31.90 5.91 -21.92
C SER A 347 -32.67 4.83 -21.15
N TYR A 348 -32.98 3.75 -21.83
CA TYR A 348 -33.60 2.59 -21.19
C TYR A 348 -32.57 1.83 -20.36
N LYS A 349 -33.00 1.32 -19.22
CA LYS A 349 -32.14 0.55 -18.33
C LYS A 349 -31.93 -0.87 -18.86
N ASP A 350 -32.98 -1.50 -19.32
CA ASP A 350 -33.00 -2.88 -19.76
C ASP A 350 -33.99 -3.09 -20.92
N ILE A 351 -34.05 -4.29 -21.49
CA ILE A 351 -34.94 -4.63 -22.61
C ILE A 351 -36.41 -4.57 -22.21
N ASN A 352 -36.74 -4.90 -20.96
CA ASN A 352 -38.11 -4.83 -20.49
C ASN A 352 -38.62 -3.40 -20.38
N ASP A 353 -37.75 -2.47 -19.93
CA ASP A 353 -38.10 -1.04 -19.92
C ASP A 353 -38.33 -0.51 -21.34
N LEU A 354 -37.55 -0.93 -22.32
CA LEU A 354 -37.75 -0.59 -23.73
C LEU A 354 -39.08 -1.17 -24.27
N LEU A 355 -39.40 -2.45 -24.00
CA LEU A 355 -40.64 -3.05 -24.41
C LEU A 355 -41.83 -2.31 -23.85
N LYS A 356 -41.78 -1.92 -22.59
CA LYS A 356 -42.85 -1.22 -21.87
C LYS A 356 -43.13 0.18 -22.42
N ASP A 357 -42.08 0.95 -22.73
CA ASP A 357 -42.23 2.35 -23.18
C ASP A 357 -42.37 2.45 -24.69
N ASN A 358 -41.60 1.65 -25.46
CA ASN A 358 -41.62 1.75 -26.94
C ASN A 358 -41.38 0.36 -27.57
N LYS A 359 -42.44 -0.45 -27.59
CA LYS A 359 -42.40 -1.79 -28.15
C LYS A 359 -42.09 -1.82 -29.66
N GLU A 360 -42.52 -0.77 -30.40
CA GLU A 360 -42.21 -0.68 -31.83
C GLU A 360 -40.73 -0.48 -32.12
N ALA A 361 -40.03 0.25 -31.23
CA ALA A 361 -38.57 0.37 -31.32
C ALA A 361 -37.89 -0.99 -31.12
N LEU A 362 -38.35 -1.80 -30.14
CA LEU A 362 -37.80 -3.14 -29.92
C LEU A 362 -38.07 -4.06 -31.15
N LYS A 363 -39.28 -4.02 -31.70
CA LYS A 363 -39.61 -4.80 -32.91
C LYS A 363 -38.77 -4.35 -34.13
N SER A 364 -38.62 -3.06 -34.31
CA SER A 364 -37.76 -2.50 -35.37
C SER A 364 -36.30 -2.92 -35.21
N PHE A 365 -35.78 -2.89 -34.02
CA PHE A 365 -34.42 -3.36 -33.70
C PHE A 365 -34.25 -4.86 -34.01
N ILE A 366 -35.21 -5.69 -33.63
CA ILE A 366 -35.16 -7.14 -33.94
C ILE A 366 -35.15 -7.37 -35.45
N LYS A 367 -35.95 -6.65 -36.23
CA LYS A 367 -35.97 -6.76 -37.73
C LYS A 367 -34.65 -6.28 -38.32
N ASP A 368 -34.07 -5.22 -37.81
CA ASP A 368 -32.81 -4.67 -38.26
C ASP A 368 -31.64 -5.63 -37.99
N ILE A 369 -31.59 -6.19 -36.77
CA ILE A 369 -30.62 -7.22 -36.40
C ILE A 369 -30.73 -8.45 -37.29
N ASP A 370 -31.92 -8.92 -37.54
CA ASP A 370 -32.14 -10.11 -38.39
C ASP A 370 -31.56 -9.92 -39.81
N LYS A 371 -31.70 -8.73 -40.36
CA LYS A 371 -31.23 -8.38 -41.68
C LYS A 371 -29.72 -8.05 -41.76
N ASN A 372 -29.16 -7.38 -40.74
CA ASN A 372 -27.85 -6.77 -40.79
C ASN A 372 -26.84 -7.38 -39.79
N ILE A 373 -27.13 -8.57 -39.24
CA ILE A 373 -26.33 -9.15 -38.13
C ILE A 373 -24.85 -9.32 -38.46
N ASN A 374 -24.54 -9.71 -39.70
CA ASN A 374 -23.14 -9.92 -40.09
C ASN A 374 -22.37 -8.61 -40.12
N ASP A 375 -22.99 -7.52 -40.61
CA ASP A 375 -22.34 -6.19 -40.61
C ASP A 375 -22.09 -5.66 -39.20
N TYR A 376 -23.01 -5.91 -38.29
CA TYR A 376 -22.86 -5.51 -36.89
C TYR A 376 -21.74 -6.27 -36.19
N ILE A 377 -21.61 -7.57 -36.46
CA ILE A 377 -20.53 -8.39 -35.89
C ILE A 377 -19.16 -7.94 -36.42
N GLU A 378 -19.04 -7.70 -37.72
CA GLU A 378 -17.79 -7.21 -38.31
C GLU A 378 -17.40 -5.83 -37.77
N LYS A 379 -18.37 -4.91 -37.62
CA LYS A 379 -18.14 -3.61 -36.98
C LYS A 379 -17.70 -3.75 -35.54
N ALA A 380 -18.37 -4.60 -34.74
CA ALA A 380 -18.00 -4.83 -33.34
C ALA A 380 -16.59 -5.42 -33.23
N LYS A 381 -16.24 -6.38 -34.10
CA LYS A 381 -14.92 -6.99 -34.16
C LYS A 381 -13.84 -5.96 -34.50
N THR A 382 -14.06 -5.16 -35.53
CA THR A 382 -13.14 -4.09 -35.94
C THR A 382 -12.95 -3.06 -34.83
N GLY A 383 -14.04 -2.57 -34.24
CA GLY A 383 -14.01 -1.61 -33.13
C GLY A 383 -13.25 -2.11 -31.91
N TYR A 384 -13.38 -3.37 -31.57
CA TYR A 384 -12.65 -3.99 -30.47
C TYR A 384 -11.13 -3.97 -30.71
N TYR A 385 -10.67 -4.40 -31.90
CA TYR A 385 -9.24 -4.38 -32.22
C TYR A 385 -8.66 -2.97 -32.33
N GLU A 386 -9.44 -2.03 -32.86
CA GLU A 386 -9.03 -0.61 -32.87
C GLU A 386 -8.90 -0.04 -31.46
N ALA A 387 -9.81 -0.40 -30.54
CA ALA A 387 -9.75 0.03 -29.14
C ALA A 387 -8.48 -0.50 -28.46
N ILE A 388 -8.17 -1.78 -28.65
CA ILE A 388 -6.92 -2.38 -28.12
C ILE A 388 -5.68 -1.71 -28.73
N ALA A 389 -5.69 -1.42 -30.02
CA ALA A 389 -4.56 -0.75 -30.67
C ALA A 389 -4.32 0.65 -30.09
N ARG A 390 -5.40 1.41 -29.85
CA ARG A 390 -5.32 2.75 -29.20
C ARG A 390 -4.82 2.66 -27.76
N GLU A 391 -5.24 1.65 -27.01
CA GLU A 391 -4.80 1.44 -25.63
C GLU A 391 -3.30 1.11 -25.58
N LYS A 392 -2.83 0.21 -26.43
CA LYS A 392 -1.40 -0.12 -26.57
C LYS A 392 -0.56 1.09 -26.99
N GLU A 393 -1.07 1.94 -27.89
CA GLU A 393 -0.35 3.15 -28.30
C GLU A 393 -0.26 4.16 -27.14
N LYS A 394 -1.33 4.32 -26.34
CA LYS A 394 -1.30 5.12 -25.11
C LYS A 394 -0.30 4.57 -24.09
N GLU A 395 -0.32 3.26 -23.84
CA GLU A 395 0.67 2.62 -22.94
C GLU A 395 2.10 2.87 -23.42
N LYS A 396 2.33 2.78 -24.72
CA LYS A 396 3.62 3.07 -25.33
C LYS A 396 4.02 4.55 -25.18
N GLU A 397 3.09 5.48 -25.38
CA GLU A 397 3.34 6.91 -25.14
C GLU A 397 3.68 7.18 -23.66
N ILE A 398 2.93 6.60 -22.74
CA ILE A 398 3.21 6.70 -21.29
C ILE A 398 4.60 6.16 -20.98
N TYR A 399 4.93 4.97 -21.49
CA TYR A 399 6.24 4.36 -21.31
C TYR A 399 7.37 5.25 -21.85
N ILE A 400 7.19 5.83 -23.04
CA ILE A 400 8.17 6.75 -23.65
C ILE A 400 8.29 8.02 -22.79
N ASN A 401 7.17 8.59 -22.36
CA ASN A 401 7.15 9.81 -21.54
C ASN A 401 7.80 9.61 -20.17
N GLU A 402 7.64 8.44 -19.57
CA GLU A 402 8.22 8.15 -18.26
C GLU A 402 9.70 7.74 -18.31
N ASN A 403 10.14 7.12 -19.39
CA ASN A 403 11.45 6.46 -19.43
C ASN A 403 12.43 7.03 -20.45
N SER A 404 11.96 7.81 -21.44
CA SER A 404 12.82 8.34 -22.47
C SER A 404 13.64 9.55 -22.00
N LEU A 405 14.95 9.52 -22.21
CA LEU A 405 15.85 10.62 -21.85
C LEU A 405 15.51 11.93 -22.54
N ILE A 406 14.84 11.89 -23.69
CA ILE A 406 14.46 13.12 -24.42
C ILE A 406 13.60 14.05 -23.55
N ASN A 407 12.73 13.49 -22.74
CA ASN A 407 11.84 14.24 -21.86
C ASN A 407 12.54 14.80 -20.61
N TYR A 408 13.76 14.36 -20.35
CA TYR A 408 14.60 14.87 -19.26
C TYR A 408 15.60 15.93 -19.71
N LEU A 409 15.78 16.16 -21.02
CA LEU A 409 16.78 17.08 -21.51
C LEU A 409 16.51 18.52 -21.10
N ASP A 410 15.27 18.98 -21.17
CA ASP A 410 14.89 20.33 -20.77
C ASP A 410 15.11 20.53 -19.24
N LEU A 411 14.70 19.55 -18.45
CA LEU A 411 14.94 19.56 -17.00
C LEU A 411 16.44 19.51 -16.67
N PHE A 412 17.22 18.77 -17.46
CA PHE A 412 18.67 18.71 -17.31
C PHE A 412 19.32 20.05 -17.66
N LEU A 413 18.89 20.73 -18.71
CA LEU A 413 19.37 22.06 -19.08
C LEU A 413 19.03 23.09 -17.99
N ASP A 414 17.82 23.08 -17.47
CA ASP A 414 17.42 23.91 -16.34
C ASP A 414 18.33 23.67 -15.10
N HIS A 415 18.67 22.41 -14.82
CA HIS A 415 19.60 22.08 -13.73
C HIS A 415 21.05 22.56 -13.96
N ILE A 416 21.47 22.71 -15.22
CA ILE A 416 22.78 23.30 -15.55
C ILE A 416 22.75 24.81 -15.36
N GLU A 417 21.70 25.47 -15.81
CA GLU A 417 21.52 26.92 -15.70
C GLU A 417 21.28 27.35 -14.26
N HIS A 418 20.59 26.52 -13.47
CA HIS A 418 20.25 26.74 -12.08
C HIS A 418 20.82 25.62 -11.18
N PRO A 419 22.16 25.58 -10.98
CA PRO A 419 22.77 24.50 -10.19
C PRO A 419 22.27 24.53 -8.76
N LYS A 420 21.92 23.36 -8.23
CA LYS A 420 21.45 23.21 -6.86
C LYS A 420 22.51 23.70 -5.89
N LYS A 421 22.08 24.49 -4.91
CA LYS A 421 22.94 24.98 -3.84
C LYS A 421 23.50 23.80 -3.03
N THR A 422 24.81 23.83 -2.78
CA THR A 422 25.48 22.90 -1.87
C THR A 422 25.25 23.33 -0.44
N ILE A 423 25.26 22.39 0.49
CA ILE A 423 25.17 22.67 1.94
C ILE A 423 26.59 22.72 2.50
N GLN A 424 27.05 23.89 2.90
CA GLN A 424 28.38 24.08 3.46
C GLN A 424 28.51 23.36 4.80
N SER A 425 29.62 22.67 4.99
CA SER A 425 30.00 22.06 6.28
C SER A 425 30.56 23.06 7.28
N TYR A 426 31.06 24.18 6.78
CA TYR A 426 31.84 25.17 7.50
C TYR A 426 33.19 24.65 8.01
N PHE A 427 33.67 23.56 7.42
CA PHE A 427 35.07 23.19 7.40
C PHE A 427 35.61 23.55 6.01
N THR A 428 36.47 24.58 5.95
CA THR A 428 36.87 25.22 4.69
C THR A 428 37.51 24.27 3.70
N ASN A 429 38.40 23.39 4.15
CA ASN A 429 39.08 22.43 3.28
C ASN A 429 38.14 21.29 2.90
N LEU A 430 37.21 20.88 3.78
CA LEU A 430 36.17 19.89 3.44
C LEU A 430 35.29 20.46 2.33
N ASP A 431 34.81 21.68 2.47
CA ASP A 431 33.94 22.29 1.45
C ASP A 431 34.68 22.51 0.12
N LYS A 432 35.98 22.81 0.13
CA LYS A 432 36.81 22.88 -1.09
C LYS A 432 36.88 21.52 -1.79
N ILE A 433 37.19 20.42 -1.06
CA ILE A 433 37.25 19.07 -1.61
C ILE A 433 35.90 18.62 -2.13
N LEU A 434 34.81 19.00 -1.46
CA LEU A 434 33.42 18.70 -1.86
C LEU A 434 32.89 19.68 -2.92
N LYS A 435 33.72 20.60 -3.43
CA LYS A 435 33.35 21.59 -4.45
C LYS A 435 32.14 22.43 -4.03
N GLY A 436 32.21 22.99 -2.82
CA GLY A 436 31.21 23.90 -2.25
C GLY A 436 30.36 23.32 -1.12
N GLY A 437 30.60 22.08 -0.70
CA GLY A 437 29.88 21.44 0.41
C GLY A 437 29.11 20.18 0.03
N PHE A 438 28.22 19.75 0.91
CA PHE A 438 27.42 18.55 0.73
C PHE A 438 26.35 18.74 -0.34
N ARG A 439 26.09 17.68 -1.10
CA ARG A 439 25.00 17.59 -2.07
C ARG A 439 24.04 16.47 -1.66
N GLU A 440 22.89 16.42 -2.33
CA GLU A 440 21.96 15.29 -2.20
C GLU A 440 22.68 13.95 -2.31
N GLY A 441 22.42 13.04 -1.39
CA GLY A 441 23.06 11.73 -1.40
C GLY A 441 23.28 11.16 0.00
N LEU A 442 23.92 10.01 0.03
CA LEU A 442 24.24 9.28 1.25
C LEU A 442 25.71 9.41 1.59
N ILE A 443 25.99 9.92 2.76
CA ILE A 443 27.34 10.10 3.32
C ILE A 443 27.49 9.17 4.51
N THR A 444 28.56 8.39 4.55
CA THR A 444 28.89 7.55 5.70
C THR A 444 30.15 8.02 6.37
N LEU A 445 30.09 8.24 7.69
CA LEU A 445 31.22 8.58 8.54
C LEU A 445 31.61 7.37 9.39
N GLY A 446 32.83 6.88 9.22
CA GLY A 446 33.42 5.84 10.06
C GLY A 446 34.50 6.38 10.97
N ALA A 447 34.58 5.85 12.18
CA ALA A 447 35.69 6.13 13.09
C ALA A 447 35.79 5.05 14.16
N VAL A 448 36.97 4.82 14.71
CA VAL A 448 37.12 4.02 15.92
C VAL A 448 36.45 4.70 17.11
N SER A 449 36.16 3.95 18.17
CA SER A 449 35.55 4.48 19.39
C SER A 449 36.39 5.60 20.00
N SER A 450 35.72 6.59 20.62
CA SER A 450 36.35 7.72 21.34
C SER A 450 37.10 8.74 20.48
N LEU A 451 37.01 8.69 19.16
CA LEU A 451 37.53 9.72 18.24
C LEU A 451 36.61 10.93 18.07
N GLY A 452 35.44 10.91 18.70
CA GLY A 452 34.53 12.06 18.69
C GLY A 452 33.53 12.07 17.53
N LYS A 453 33.12 10.88 17.00
CA LYS A 453 32.08 10.76 15.93
C LYS A 453 30.87 11.64 16.19
N THR A 454 30.19 11.39 17.31
CA THR A 454 29.01 12.16 17.74
C THR A 454 29.29 13.65 17.86
N SER A 455 30.46 14.03 18.43
CA SER A 455 30.84 15.43 18.55
C SER A 455 31.08 16.10 17.19
N PHE A 456 31.65 15.37 16.22
CA PHE A 456 31.87 15.88 14.87
C PHE A 456 30.57 16.12 14.12
N ILE A 457 29.66 15.12 14.10
CA ILE A 457 28.35 15.28 13.40
C ILE A 457 27.44 16.29 14.10
N LEU A 458 27.52 16.39 15.44
CA LEU A 458 26.79 17.42 16.19
C LEU A 458 27.33 18.83 15.91
N GLN A 459 28.64 18.96 15.72
CA GLN A 459 29.20 20.24 15.28
C GLN A 459 28.78 20.60 13.87
N LEU A 460 28.71 19.64 12.93
CA LEU A 460 28.16 19.87 11.60
C LEU A 460 26.70 20.31 11.70
N ALA A 461 25.89 19.62 12.53
CA ALA A 461 24.50 19.99 12.75
C ALA A 461 24.33 21.43 13.20
N ASP A 462 25.12 21.85 14.21
CA ASP A 462 25.08 23.21 14.73
C ASP A 462 25.49 24.25 13.67
N GLN A 463 26.57 23.98 12.94
CA GLN A 463 27.09 24.89 11.88
C GLN A 463 26.08 25.05 10.74
N ILE A 464 25.49 23.94 10.24
CA ILE A 464 24.49 23.99 9.18
C ILE A 464 23.22 24.71 9.66
N ALA A 465 22.73 24.38 10.86
CA ALA A 465 21.54 25.02 11.42
C ALA A 465 21.72 26.51 11.68
N GLN A 466 22.90 26.91 12.14
CA GLN A 466 23.26 28.33 12.38
C GLN A 466 23.24 29.14 11.09
N SER A 467 23.66 28.54 9.98
CA SER A 467 23.64 29.18 8.66
C SER A 467 22.23 29.36 8.09
N ARG A 468 21.22 28.75 8.69
CA ARG A 468 19.83 28.72 8.22
C ARG A 468 19.64 28.13 6.81
N GLN A 469 20.66 27.47 6.27
CA GLN A 469 20.59 26.88 4.93
C GLN A 469 19.62 25.70 4.90
N GLN A 470 19.60 24.89 5.97
CA GLN A 470 18.82 23.66 6.05
C GLN A 470 18.37 23.39 7.48
N ASP A 471 17.19 22.80 7.62
CA ASP A 471 16.75 22.19 8.88
C ASP A 471 17.45 20.85 9.09
N ILE A 472 17.74 20.51 10.33
CA ILE A 472 18.43 19.28 10.71
C ILE A 472 17.45 18.32 11.38
N LEU A 473 17.27 17.12 10.84
CA LEU A 473 16.69 15.99 11.55
C LEU A 473 17.82 15.12 12.11
N TYR A 474 18.03 15.16 13.42
CA TYR A 474 19.10 14.43 14.10
C TYR A 474 18.50 13.21 14.83
N TYR A 475 18.77 12.03 14.33
CA TYR A 475 18.38 10.77 14.96
C TYR A 475 19.47 10.31 15.92
N SER A 476 19.25 10.50 17.21
CA SER A 476 20.16 10.08 18.27
C SER A 476 19.70 8.73 18.83
N LEU A 477 20.44 7.69 18.51
CA LEU A 477 20.11 6.32 18.94
C LEU A 477 20.96 5.86 20.13
N GLU A 478 21.97 6.66 20.52
CA GLU A 478 22.90 6.33 21.59
C GLU A 478 22.83 7.34 22.74
N MET A 479 22.67 8.63 22.46
CA MET A 479 22.75 9.69 23.44
C MET A 479 21.43 10.42 23.65
N ALA A 480 21.17 10.84 24.91
CA ALA A 480 20.00 11.65 25.25
C ALA A 480 20.11 13.10 24.73
N LYS A 481 18.96 13.76 24.51
CA LYS A 481 18.90 15.17 24.06
C LYS A 481 19.68 16.10 24.96
N ASP A 482 19.54 15.96 26.27
CA ASP A 482 20.22 16.79 27.25
C ASP A 482 21.74 16.68 27.13
N GLU A 483 22.27 15.52 26.85
CA GLU A 483 23.68 15.28 26.63
C GLU A 483 24.19 15.98 25.37
N LEU A 484 23.41 15.92 24.27
CA LEU A 484 23.74 16.60 23.02
C LEU A 484 23.70 18.13 23.18
N ILE A 485 22.66 18.65 23.85
CA ILE A 485 22.56 20.08 24.18
C ILE A 485 23.75 20.54 25.02
N ALA A 486 24.11 19.76 26.04
CA ALA A 486 25.27 20.11 26.88
C ALA A 486 26.59 20.08 26.11
N LYS A 487 26.77 19.18 25.14
CA LYS A 487 27.94 19.16 24.21
C LYS A 487 27.98 20.43 23.35
N SER A 488 26.86 20.86 22.77
CA SER A 488 26.76 22.05 21.95
C SER A 488 27.02 23.30 22.79
N LEU A 489 26.43 23.39 23.99
CA LEU A 489 26.68 24.53 24.92
C LEU A 489 28.15 24.61 25.37
N SER A 490 28.77 23.46 25.69
CA SER A 490 30.21 23.41 26.04
C SER A 490 31.08 23.93 24.89
N ARG A 491 30.78 23.56 23.65
CA ARG A 491 31.47 24.05 22.45
C ARG A 491 31.28 25.53 22.26
N ILE A 492 30.06 26.06 22.38
CA ILE A 492 29.77 27.48 22.21
C ILE A 492 30.45 28.31 23.32
N MET A 493 30.43 27.84 24.58
CA MET A 493 31.20 28.49 25.66
C MET A 493 32.67 28.59 25.29
N TYR A 494 33.27 27.53 24.74
CA TYR A 494 34.68 27.58 24.33
C TYR A 494 34.91 28.59 23.20
N LEU A 495 34.05 28.64 22.20
CA LEU A 495 34.14 29.58 21.08
C LEU A 495 33.92 31.04 21.46
N LYS A 496 33.12 31.30 22.49
CA LYS A 496 32.84 32.65 23.01
C LYS A 496 33.81 33.13 24.09
N CYS A 497 34.68 32.23 24.56
CA CYS A 497 35.65 32.57 25.60
C CYS A 497 36.92 33.19 25.01
N GLU A 498 37.07 34.53 25.17
CA GLU A 498 38.19 35.25 24.55
C GLU A 498 39.53 35.11 25.31
N THR A 499 39.51 34.91 26.62
CA THR A 499 40.73 35.09 27.43
C THR A 499 41.03 34.02 28.47
N ARG A 500 40.05 33.26 28.96
CA ARG A 500 40.24 32.29 30.07
C ARG A 500 39.46 31.01 29.88
N THR A 501 40.04 30.01 29.22
CA THR A 501 39.45 28.68 29.05
C THR A 501 39.06 27.99 30.37
N GLN A 502 39.57 28.48 31.50
CA GLN A 502 39.20 28.00 32.85
C GLN A 502 37.73 28.22 33.22
N ASN A 503 37.05 29.16 32.57
CA ASN A 503 35.63 29.42 32.80
C ASN A 503 34.71 28.58 31.88
N VAL A 504 35.28 27.88 30.93
CA VAL A 504 34.52 26.98 30.01
C VAL A 504 34.20 25.69 30.72
N LYS A 505 32.97 25.29 30.68
CA LYS A 505 32.49 24.02 31.28
C LYS A 505 32.40 22.91 30.28
N SER A 506 32.84 21.72 30.68
CA SER A 506 32.63 20.51 29.94
C SER A 506 31.16 20.05 29.95
N GLN A 507 30.80 19.14 29.09
CA GLN A 507 29.46 18.54 29.09
C GLN A 507 29.05 18.02 30.49
N SER A 508 29.92 17.27 31.16
CA SER A 508 29.64 16.69 32.47
C SER A 508 29.46 17.77 33.57
N GLU A 509 30.24 18.84 33.52
CA GLU A 509 30.09 19.93 34.46
C GLU A 509 28.78 20.71 34.24
N ILE A 510 28.36 20.90 32.99
CA ILE A 510 27.06 21.52 32.67
C ILE A 510 25.91 20.66 33.22
N LEU A 511 25.91 19.37 32.97
CA LEU A 511 24.87 18.46 33.42
C LEU A 511 24.85 18.29 34.94
N SER A 512 26.00 18.35 35.60
CA SER A 512 26.09 18.32 37.07
C SER A 512 25.84 19.66 37.75
N LYS A 513 25.45 20.70 37.00
CA LYS A 513 25.22 22.08 37.49
C LYS A 513 26.45 22.72 38.16
N ALA A 514 27.66 22.36 37.75
CA ALA A 514 28.90 22.89 38.27
C ALA A 514 29.26 24.28 37.70
N ILE A 515 28.25 25.15 37.51
CA ILE A 515 28.40 26.55 37.01
C ILE A 515 28.17 27.48 38.19
N ASN A 516 29.24 27.84 38.91
CA ASN A 516 29.13 28.50 40.19
C ASN A 516 29.60 29.97 40.16
N LYS A 517 30.67 30.28 39.41
CA LYS A 517 31.27 31.60 39.36
C LYS A 517 30.44 32.56 38.48
N PRO A 518 30.44 33.85 38.78
CA PRO A 518 29.73 34.86 37.99
C PRO A 518 30.12 34.81 36.50
N GLU A 519 31.42 34.71 36.22
CA GLU A 519 31.95 34.67 34.85
C GLU A 519 31.51 33.38 34.09
N GLU A 520 31.45 32.27 34.80
CA GLU A 520 30.95 30.99 34.22
C GLU A 520 29.45 31.10 33.88
N LYS A 521 28.66 31.77 34.76
CA LYS A 521 27.22 31.97 34.54
C LYS A 521 26.96 32.90 33.37
N GLU A 522 27.73 33.98 33.23
CA GLU A 522 27.58 34.92 32.13
C GLU A 522 27.97 34.26 30.78
N LEU A 523 29.08 33.54 30.75
CA LEU A 523 29.51 32.81 29.57
C LEU A 523 28.49 31.73 29.17
N PHE A 524 27.91 31.00 30.13
CA PHE A 524 26.86 30.01 29.89
C PHE A 524 25.59 30.66 29.34
N LYS A 525 25.19 31.82 29.88
CA LYS A 525 24.03 32.59 29.39
C LYS A 525 24.24 33.01 27.93
N THR A 526 25.41 33.57 27.61
CA THR A 526 25.77 33.93 26.24
C THR A 526 25.76 32.75 25.31
N ALA A 527 26.27 31.58 25.75
CA ALA A 527 26.23 30.36 24.99
C ALA A 527 24.78 29.86 24.75
N LEU A 528 23.94 29.96 25.78
CA LEU A 528 22.53 29.56 25.68
C LEU A 528 21.74 30.46 24.72
N GLU A 529 21.96 31.78 24.76
CA GLU A 529 21.35 32.74 23.83
C GLU A 529 21.79 32.46 22.39
N THR A 530 23.11 32.24 22.18
CA THR A 530 23.64 31.84 20.88
C THR A 530 22.98 30.53 20.38
N TYR A 531 22.88 29.52 21.23
CA TYR A 531 22.26 28.24 20.86
C TYR A 531 20.78 28.42 20.50
N LYS A 532 20.03 29.19 21.30
CA LYS A 532 18.61 29.49 21.05
C LYS A 532 18.35 30.12 19.69
N SER A 533 19.29 30.95 19.19
CA SER A 533 19.11 31.65 17.91
C SER A 533 18.96 30.74 16.71
N TYR A 534 19.51 29.51 16.77
CA TYR A 534 19.43 28.53 15.68
C TYR A 534 18.84 27.16 16.08
N ALA A 535 18.66 26.89 17.38
CA ALA A 535 18.13 25.60 17.87
C ALA A 535 16.75 25.24 17.26
N LYS A 536 15.95 26.23 16.84
CA LYS A 536 14.68 26.02 16.13
C LYS A 536 14.83 25.30 14.80
N ASN A 537 16.02 25.24 14.23
CA ASN A 537 16.34 24.56 12.99
C ASN A 537 16.89 23.12 13.23
N ILE A 538 16.97 22.67 14.51
CA ILE A 538 17.48 21.35 14.87
C ILE A 538 16.38 20.56 15.57
N TYR A 539 16.03 19.42 15.00
CA TYR A 539 15.01 18.50 15.49
C TYR A 539 15.70 17.21 15.91
N ILE A 540 15.93 17.02 17.22
CA ILE A 540 16.53 15.80 17.75
C ILE A 540 15.44 14.80 18.07
N ILE A 541 15.55 13.60 17.50
CA ILE A 541 14.66 12.47 17.70
C ILE A 541 15.44 11.36 18.40
N GLU A 542 15.04 11.07 19.62
CA GLU A 542 15.62 9.96 20.39
C GLU A 542 14.94 8.66 19.98
N GLY A 543 15.74 7.68 19.55
CA GLY A 543 15.24 6.38 19.13
C GLY A 543 15.81 5.28 20.01
N VAL A 544 15.00 4.78 20.97
CA VAL A 544 15.38 3.60 21.74
C VAL A 544 14.60 2.40 21.19
N ASN A 545 15.35 1.45 20.61
CA ASN A 545 14.93 0.07 20.29
C ASN A 545 13.94 -0.22 19.17
N ASN A 546 13.41 0.74 18.40
CA ASN A 546 12.52 0.37 17.29
C ASN A 546 12.47 1.36 16.11
N LEU A 547 13.39 2.32 16.02
CA LEU A 547 13.41 3.25 14.91
C LEU A 547 14.03 2.60 13.67
N GLY A 548 13.25 2.43 12.62
CA GLY A 548 13.67 1.91 11.32
C GLY A 548 13.75 3.01 10.24
N VAL A 549 14.26 2.65 9.06
CA VAL A 549 14.36 3.58 7.92
C VAL A 549 12.99 4.07 7.47
N GLU A 550 11.93 3.25 7.59
CA GLU A 550 10.56 3.65 7.24
C GLU A 550 10.04 4.77 8.16
N ASP A 551 10.38 4.72 9.45
CA ASP A 551 9.97 5.78 10.38
C ASP A 551 10.71 7.09 10.07
N ILE A 552 12.01 7.00 9.75
CA ILE A 552 12.81 8.14 9.28
C ILE A 552 12.20 8.75 8.02
N LYS A 553 11.81 7.90 7.05
CA LYS A 553 11.14 8.32 5.82
C LYS A 553 9.85 9.07 6.09
N LYS A 554 8.98 8.49 6.93
CA LYS A 554 7.71 9.12 7.31
C LYS A 554 7.92 10.50 7.93
N GLN A 555 8.82 10.59 8.92
CA GLN A 555 9.10 11.85 9.63
C GLN A 555 9.76 12.91 8.72
N ALA A 556 10.64 12.49 7.82
CA ALA A 556 11.27 13.40 6.87
C ALA A 556 10.29 13.95 5.82
N ILE A 557 9.34 13.12 5.35
CA ILE A 557 8.24 13.57 4.49
C ILE A 557 7.35 14.55 5.24
N GLU A 558 6.91 14.20 6.44
CA GLU A 558 6.08 15.06 7.29
C GLU A 558 6.76 16.42 7.58
N HIS A 559 8.06 16.39 7.86
CA HIS A 559 8.85 17.62 8.05
C HIS A 559 8.83 18.50 6.79
N LYS A 560 9.09 17.90 5.62
CA LYS A 560 9.06 18.61 4.33
C LYS A 560 7.67 19.19 4.04
N GLU A 561 6.60 18.46 4.31
CA GLU A 561 5.23 18.93 4.12
C GLU A 561 4.90 20.12 5.04
N LYS A 562 5.33 20.06 6.30
CA LYS A 562 5.05 21.12 7.29
C LYS A 562 5.93 22.36 7.15
N THR A 563 7.18 22.20 6.72
CA THR A 563 8.16 23.32 6.67
C THR A 563 8.43 23.81 5.24
N GLY A 564 8.02 23.06 4.22
CA GLY A 564 8.35 23.34 2.82
C GLY A 564 9.81 23.03 2.44
N LYS A 565 10.62 22.51 3.37
CA LYS A 565 12.05 22.25 3.18
C LYS A 565 12.38 20.78 3.43
N ALA A 566 13.14 20.17 2.52
CA ALA A 566 13.71 18.85 2.77
C ALA A 566 14.82 18.97 3.82
N PRO A 567 14.79 18.22 4.94
CA PRO A 567 15.78 18.37 6.00
C PRO A 567 17.11 17.70 5.63
N PHE A 568 18.23 18.18 6.20
CA PHE A 568 19.47 17.41 6.28
C PHE A 568 19.33 16.36 7.40
N ILE A 569 19.53 15.10 7.08
CA ILE A 569 19.29 13.99 8.01
C ILE A 569 20.61 13.49 8.58
N LEU A 570 20.72 13.44 9.90
CA LEU A 570 21.87 12.90 10.64
C LEU A 570 21.42 11.66 11.43
N ILE A 571 22.17 10.56 11.37
CA ILE A 571 21.84 9.30 12.05
C ILE A 571 23.07 8.81 12.85
N ASP A 572 22.94 8.71 14.16
CA ASP A 572 23.99 8.23 15.06
C ASP A 572 23.47 7.02 15.86
N TYR A 573 23.70 5.77 15.44
CA TYR A 573 24.46 5.26 14.31
C TYR A 573 23.72 4.10 13.59
N LEU A 574 24.23 3.66 12.41
CA LEU A 574 23.59 2.72 11.47
C LEU A 574 23.20 1.37 12.10
N GLN A 575 24.10 0.77 12.89
CA GLN A 575 23.92 -0.59 13.39
C GLN A 575 22.83 -0.75 14.46
N ILE A 576 22.36 0.37 15.03
CA ILE A 576 21.24 0.36 16.00
C ILE A 576 19.87 0.48 15.29
N LEU A 577 19.83 0.90 14.04
CA LEU A 577 18.59 0.99 13.30
C LEU A 577 17.82 -0.33 13.31
N ALA A 578 16.52 -0.26 13.56
CA ALA A 578 15.65 -1.41 13.51
C ALA A 578 15.69 -2.07 12.12
N SER A 579 15.49 -3.37 12.11
CA SER A 579 15.42 -4.13 10.89
C SER A 579 14.16 -3.76 10.07
N PRO A 580 14.22 -3.75 8.73
CA PRO A 580 13.03 -3.62 7.90
C PRO A 580 11.97 -4.67 8.24
N LYS A 581 10.69 -4.33 8.06
CA LYS A 581 9.53 -5.11 8.56
C LYS A 581 9.46 -6.57 8.13
N ASP A 582 10.07 -6.94 7.00
CA ASP A 582 10.03 -8.31 6.46
C ASP A 582 11.33 -9.12 6.67
N SER A 583 12.23 -8.63 7.51
CA SER A 583 13.59 -9.17 7.67
C SER A 583 13.74 -10.32 8.69
N ARG A 584 12.70 -11.14 8.88
CA ARG A 584 12.75 -12.30 9.78
C ARG A 584 13.79 -13.32 9.31
N GLY A 585 14.81 -13.55 10.13
CA GLY A 585 15.88 -14.54 9.85
C GLY A 585 17.12 -13.96 9.19
N LEU A 586 17.21 -12.65 8.95
CA LEU A 586 18.41 -12.00 8.44
C LEU A 586 19.49 -11.87 9.54
N SER A 587 20.74 -12.04 9.15
CA SER A 587 21.91 -11.72 9.99
C SER A 587 22.02 -10.21 10.19
N ASP A 588 22.72 -9.75 11.23
CA ASP A 588 22.94 -8.32 11.51
C ASP A 588 23.63 -7.60 10.34
N LYS A 589 24.51 -8.31 9.62
CA LYS A 589 25.10 -7.81 8.38
C LYS A 589 24.05 -7.54 7.31
N GLN A 590 23.18 -8.49 7.03
CA GLN A 590 22.11 -8.33 6.02
C GLN A 590 21.14 -7.20 6.36
N LYS A 591 20.81 -7.03 7.65
CA LYS A 591 19.99 -5.92 8.13
C LYS A 591 20.65 -4.56 7.88
N THR A 592 21.96 -4.49 8.15
CA THR A 592 22.76 -3.27 7.89
C THR A 592 22.82 -2.97 6.39
N ASP A 593 23.03 -3.98 5.56
CA ASP A 593 23.05 -3.86 4.09
C ASP A 593 21.70 -3.36 3.55
N GLU A 594 20.60 -3.87 4.08
CA GLU A 594 19.24 -3.46 3.69
C GLU A 594 18.92 -2.02 4.13
N ASN A 595 19.25 -1.66 5.37
CA ASN A 595 19.07 -0.32 5.88
C ASN A 595 19.83 0.73 5.07
N ILE A 596 21.09 0.45 4.69
CA ILE A 596 21.90 1.40 3.90
C ILE A 596 21.35 1.61 2.49
N LEU A 597 20.79 0.57 1.87
CA LEU A 597 20.10 0.65 0.58
C LEU A 597 18.83 1.49 0.66
N LEU A 598 18.02 1.26 1.69
CA LEU A 598 16.79 2.04 1.92
C LEU A 598 17.10 3.52 2.21
N LEU A 599 18.17 3.82 2.97
CA LEU A 599 18.60 5.20 3.20
C LEU A 599 19.07 5.88 1.90
N LYS A 600 19.76 5.14 1.03
CA LYS A 600 20.15 5.65 -0.29
C LYS A 600 18.93 5.96 -1.16
N GLN A 601 17.94 5.08 -1.16
CA GLN A 601 16.68 5.32 -1.85
C GLN A 601 15.98 6.56 -1.28
N LEU A 602 15.89 6.66 0.04
CA LEU A 602 15.30 7.82 0.73
C LEU A 602 15.97 9.13 0.33
N SER A 603 17.31 9.15 0.26
CA SER A 603 18.06 10.36 -0.14
C SER A 603 17.72 10.83 -1.55
N ARG A 604 17.47 9.89 -2.47
CA ARG A 604 17.03 10.17 -3.85
C ARG A 604 15.58 10.67 -3.90
N ASP A 605 14.67 9.95 -3.23
CA ASP A 605 13.22 10.23 -3.26
C ASP A 605 12.92 11.62 -2.69
N LEU A 606 13.57 11.99 -1.58
CA LEU A 606 13.41 13.29 -0.95
C LEU A 606 14.30 14.39 -1.52
N LYS A 607 15.29 14.02 -2.36
CA LYS A 607 16.33 14.91 -2.87
C LYS A 607 17.05 15.63 -1.73
N THR A 608 17.53 14.87 -0.74
CA THR A 608 18.18 15.40 0.45
C THR A 608 19.49 14.70 0.76
N THR A 609 20.27 15.31 1.65
CA THR A 609 21.51 14.74 2.17
C THR A 609 21.24 13.96 3.44
N ILE A 610 21.74 12.72 3.48
CA ILE A 610 21.74 11.87 4.67
C ILE A 610 23.17 11.59 5.06
N LEU A 611 23.58 11.96 6.28
CA LEU A 611 24.86 11.57 6.86
C LEU A 611 24.62 10.57 7.99
N ILE A 612 25.21 9.39 7.85
CA ILE A 612 25.08 8.32 8.82
C ILE A 612 26.44 7.95 9.40
N VAL A 613 26.48 7.78 10.72
CA VAL A 613 27.65 7.23 11.41
C VAL A 613 27.61 5.71 11.32
N SER A 614 28.75 5.11 11.00
CA SER A 614 28.93 3.65 11.01
C SER A 614 30.02 3.26 11.98
N SER A 615 29.78 2.22 12.78
CA SER A 615 30.84 1.57 13.53
C SER A 615 31.72 0.72 12.60
N LEU A 616 32.97 0.57 12.97
CA LEU A 616 33.96 -0.22 12.24
C LEU A 616 34.06 -1.63 12.82
N ASN A 617 34.57 -2.56 12.03
CA ASN A 617 34.89 -3.89 12.54
C ASN A 617 36.00 -3.83 13.59
N ARG A 618 35.99 -4.75 14.56
CA ARG A 618 36.97 -4.77 15.67
C ARG A 618 38.40 -4.90 15.21
N ALA A 619 38.65 -5.62 14.11
CA ALA A 619 39.99 -5.80 13.55
C ALA A 619 40.58 -4.46 13.04
N SER A 620 39.71 -3.51 12.64
CA SER A 620 40.14 -2.20 12.15
C SER A 620 40.40 -1.18 13.25
N TYR A 621 40.09 -1.48 14.53
CA TYR A 621 40.34 -0.52 15.64
C TYR A 621 41.81 -0.15 15.82
N ASN A 622 42.70 -0.97 15.32
CA ASN A 622 44.12 -0.81 15.39
C ASN A 622 44.76 -0.33 14.07
N LEU A 623 43.94 -0.03 13.09
CA LEU A 623 44.35 0.43 11.76
C LEU A 623 43.70 1.77 11.45
N ASN A 624 44.29 2.51 10.50
CA ASN A 624 43.61 3.64 9.93
C ASN A 624 42.29 3.19 9.26
N VAL A 625 41.27 3.99 9.42
CA VAL A 625 39.99 3.74 8.73
C VAL A 625 40.21 3.74 7.24
N SER A 626 39.87 2.66 6.60
CA SER A 626 39.89 2.46 5.15
C SER A 626 38.54 1.95 4.66
N LEU A 627 38.33 1.86 3.38
CA LEU A 627 37.09 1.24 2.83
C LEU A 627 36.94 -0.20 3.34
N GLU A 628 38.04 -0.91 3.55
CA GLU A 628 38.02 -2.25 4.12
C GLU A 628 37.54 -2.33 5.57
N SER A 629 37.64 -1.21 6.33
CA SER A 629 37.18 -1.15 7.71
C SER A 629 35.67 -1.25 7.83
N PHE A 630 34.94 -1.01 6.74
CA PHE A 630 33.48 -1.15 6.61
C PHE A 630 33.07 -2.54 6.07
N LYS A 631 34.00 -3.50 5.97
CA LYS A 631 33.83 -4.79 5.28
C LYS A 631 32.77 -5.74 5.87
N GLU A 632 32.27 -5.49 7.06
CA GLU A 632 31.11 -6.25 7.56
C GLU A 632 29.84 -5.95 6.75
N SER A 633 29.83 -4.84 6.00
CA SER A 633 28.78 -4.45 5.07
C SER A 633 29.40 -3.94 3.78
N GLY A 634 29.58 -4.81 2.79
CA GLY A 634 30.00 -4.39 1.44
C GLY A 634 29.04 -3.35 0.82
N ALA A 635 27.79 -3.35 1.25
CA ALA A 635 26.78 -2.39 0.79
C ALA A 635 27.14 -0.93 1.15
N ILE A 636 27.82 -0.66 2.26
CA ILE A 636 28.25 0.71 2.62
C ILE A 636 29.18 1.26 1.55
N GLU A 637 30.19 0.47 1.16
CA GLU A 637 31.17 0.89 0.14
C GLU A 637 30.51 1.20 -1.19
N TYR A 638 29.62 0.32 -1.67
CA TYR A 638 28.99 0.49 -2.97
C TYR A 638 27.87 1.53 -3.00
N THR A 639 27.16 1.71 -1.89
CA THR A 639 25.94 2.51 -1.83
C THR A 639 26.19 3.96 -1.49
N SER A 640 27.14 4.25 -0.57
CA SER A 640 27.45 5.63 -0.17
C SER A 640 28.06 6.45 -1.30
N ASP A 641 27.66 7.70 -1.42
CA ASP A 641 28.24 8.66 -2.37
C ASP A 641 29.55 9.22 -1.89
N ILE A 642 29.65 9.47 -0.56
CA ILE A 642 30.83 9.93 0.12
C ILE A 642 31.07 9.03 1.32
N ILE A 643 32.32 8.65 1.54
CA ILE A 643 32.76 7.91 2.73
C ILE A 643 33.88 8.71 3.39
N LEU A 644 33.64 9.08 4.64
CA LEU A 644 34.58 9.82 5.48
C LEU A 644 35.11 8.90 6.59
N GLY A 645 36.40 9.03 6.89
CA GLY A 645 37.05 8.30 7.98
C GLY A 645 37.75 9.25 8.95
N LEU A 646 37.42 9.21 10.25
CA LEU A 646 38.17 9.90 11.28
C LEU A 646 39.29 9.00 11.80
N ASN A 647 40.51 9.49 11.74
CA ASN A 647 41.73 8.80 12.18
C ASN A 647 42.52 9.68 13.13
N TYR A 648 43.42 9.05 13.94
CA TYR A 648 44.48 9.81 14.59
C TYR A 648 45.48 10.31 13.54
N ASN A 649 45.83 11.59 13.61
CA ASN A 649 46.92 12.15 12.82
C ASN A 649 48.24 11.91 13.57
N LEU A 650 48.94 10.85 13.20
CA LEU A 650 50.20 10.47 13.85
C LEU A 650 51.37 11.16 13.15
N THR A 651 52.33 11.58 13.92
CA THR A 651 53.63 12.07 13.40
C THR A 651 54.41 10.92 12.74
N GLU A 652 55.43 11.25 11.93
CA GLU A 652 56.30 10.27 11.32
C GLU A 652 56.98 9.35 12.35
N GLN A 653 57.42 9.89 13.46
CA GLN A 653 58.01 9.12 14.57
C GLN A 653 57.02 8.17 15.21
N GLU A 654 55.80 8.58 15.46
CA GLU A 654 54.74 7.76 16.01
C GLU A 654 54.28 6.66 15.01
N LEU A 655 54.31 6.97 13.73
CA LEU A 655 54.03 5.95 12.68
C LEU A 655 55.11 4.89 12.66
N GLU A 656 56.37 5.25 12.82
CA GLU A 656 57.49 4.31 12.87
C GLU A 656 57.43 3.47 14.15
N GLU A 657 57.18 4.08 15.30
CA GLU A 657 56.99 3.36 16.56
C GLU A 657 55.83 2.35 16.46
N LEU A 658 54.71 2.74 15.88
CA LEU A 658 53.58 1.85 15.68
C LEU A 658 53.90 0.71 14.75
N LYS A 659 54.70 0.94 13.70
CA LYS A 659 55.21 -0.13 12.81
C LYS A 659 56.11 -1.13 13.57
N GLU A 660 57.00 -0.63 14.44
CA GLU A 660 57.88 -1.49 15.27
C GLU A 660 57.05 -2.31 16.27
N ILE A 661 56.08 -1.69 16.94
CA ILE A 661 55.16 -2.38 17.82
C ILE A 661 54.47 -3.50 17.03
N ARG A 662 53.90 -3.21 15.87
CA ARG A 662 53.24 -4.22 15.01
C ARG A 662 54.16 -5.36 14.60
N LYS A 663 55.40 -5.07 14.25
CA LYS A 663 56.40 -6.11 13.94
C LYS A 663 56.68 -7.00 15.17
N SER A 664 56.67 -6.41 16.37
CA SER A 664 56.91 -7.15 17.63
C SER A 664 55.75 -8.02 18.07
N LEU A 665 54.55 -7.84 17.48
CA LEU A 665 53.33 -8.58 17.88
C LEU A 665 53.39 -10.06 17.49
N GLY A 666 54.01 -10.41 16.37
CA GLY A 666 54.24 -11.77 15.91
C GLY A 666 53.21 -12.82 16.34
N ASN A 667 53.67 -13.83 17.08
CA ASN A 667 52.85 -14.93 17.60
C ASN A 667 52.24 -14.68 18.99
N LEU A 668 52.19 -13.42 19.47
CA LEU A 668 51.55 -13.10 20.76
C LEU A 668 50.05 -13.43 20.75
N PRO A 669 49.49 -13.79 21.91
CA PRO A 669 48.04 -13.90 22.08
C PRO A 669 47.34 -12.59 21.70
N GLU A 670 46.08 -12.67 21.18
CA GLU A 670 45.32 -11.49 20.72
C GLU A 670 45.11 -10.44 21.82
N ASP A 671 44.91 -10.88 23.08
CA ASP A 671 44.75 -9.99 24.23
C ASP A 671 46.02 -9.15 24.52
N GLU A 672 47.20 -9.76 24.36
CA GLU A 672 48.49 -9.08 24.52
C GLU A 672 48.77 -8.10 23.36
N LYS A 673 48.41 -8.50 22.15
CA LYS A 673 48.48 -7.62 20.97
C LYS A 673 47.64 -6.38 21.18
N LEU A 674 46.38 -6.58 21.59
CA LEU A 674 45.44 -5.48 21.89
C LEU A 674 45.96 -4.57 23.02
N LYS A 675 46.54 -5.15 24.06
CA LYS A 675 47.14 -4.41 25.17
C LYS A 675 48.26 -3.47 24.70
N LYS A 676 49.23 -3.97 23.96
CA LYS A 676 50.38 -3.17 23.47
C LYS A 676 49.91 -2.01 22.57
N ILE A 677 48.96 -2.27 21.69
CA ILE A 677 48.42 -1.23 20.83
C ILE A 677 47.60 -0.21 21.63
N ASN A 678 46.82 -0.67 22.60
CA ASN A 678 46.06 0.24 23.46
C ASN A 678 46.98 1.12 24.31
N ASP A 679 48.09 0.58 24.81
CA ASP A 679 49.08 1.36 25.58
C ASP A 679 49.70 2.46 24.70
N PHE A 680 50.06 2.16 23.45
CA PHE A 680 50.54 3.14 22.49
C PHE A 680 49.52 4.28 22.27
N TYR A 681 48.24 3.95 22.05
CA TYR A 681 47.20 5.00 21.86
C TYR A 681 46.79 5.70 23.15
N LYS A 682 47.17 5.22 24.34
CA LYS A 682 46.81 5.83 25.62
C LYS A 682 47.32 7.27 25.74
N ASP A 683 48.56 7.49 25.39
CA ASP A 683 49.18 8.82 25.45
C ASP A 683 48.63 9.76 24.39
N ILE A 684 48.35 9.23 23.20
CA ILE A 684 47.72 9.99 22.12
C ILE A 684 46.28 10.42 22.50
N ARG A 685 45.52 9.53 23.14
CA ARG A 685 44.18 9.82 23.66
C ARG A 685 44.18 10.86 24.80
N ALA A 686 45.27 10.94 25.56
CA ALA A 686 45.38 11.90 26.65
C ALA A 686 45.67 13.35 26.18
N ARG A 687 46.08 13.55 24.93
CA ARG A 687 46.40 14.87 24.38
C ARG A 687 45.24 15.80 24.31
N ILE A 688 45.44 17.08 24.54
CA ILE A 688 44.49 18.15 24.41
C ILE A 688 45.23 19.36 23.79
N PRO A 689 44.92 19.73 22.53
CA PRO A 689 44.05 19.02 21.58
C PRO A 689 44.63 17.71 21.08
N ARG A 690 43.74 16.86 20.49
CA ARG A 690 44.14 15.66 19.77
C ARG A 690 44.30 15.98 18.31
N ASN A 691 45.39 15.53 17.70
CA ASN A 691 45.55 15.61 16.26
C ASN A 691 44.70 14.54 15.60
N ILE A 692 43.73 14.92 14.82
CA ILE A 692 42.78 14.05 14.10
C ILE A 692 42.92 14.34 12.61
N ARG A 693 42.80 13.30 11.80
CA ARG A 693 42.73 13.41 10.34
C ARG A 693 41.38 12.91 9.86
N LEU A 694 40.72 13.73 9.06
CA LEU A 694 39.50 13.34 8.33
C LEU A 694 39.88 12.95 6.92
N ASP A 695 39.79 11.66 6.61
CA ASP A 695 40.10 11.09 5.32
C ASP A 695 38.84 10.99 4.45
N ILE A 696 38.91 11.46 3.22
CA ILE A 696 37.87 11.30 2.20
C ILE A 696 38.18 10.03 1.41
N LEU A 697 37.65 8.92 1.88
CA LEU A 697 37.93 7.58 1.34
C LEU A 697 37.23 7.31 0.01
N LYS A 698 36.06 7.91 -0.18
CA LYS A 698 35.26 7.85 -1.41
C LYS A 698 34.52 9.16 -1.62
N ASN A 699 34.50 9.62 -2.86
CA ASN A 699 33.71 10.77 -3.26
C ASN A 699 33.29 10.62 -4.75
N ARG A 700 32.02 10.33 -4.99
CA ARG A 700 31.46 10.22 -6.34
C ARG A 700 31.32 11.56 -7.07
N GLN A 701 31.41 12.67 -6.32
CA GLN A 701 31.09 14.02 -6.81
C GLN A 701 32.33 14.91 -6.93
N GLY A 702 33.51 14.42 -6.53
CA GLY A 702 34.74 15.21 -6.49
C GLY A 702 36.00 14.42 -6.26
N GLU A 703 36.97 15.02 -5.59
CA GLU A 703 38.26 14.40 -5.28
C GLU A 703 38.10 13.38 -4.13
N TYR A 704 38.84 12.28 -4.20
CA TYR A 704 38.96 11.25 -3.18
C TYR A 704 40.44 11.03 -2.83
N ASN A 705 40.71 10.23 -1.80
CA ASN A 705 42.06 10.06 -1.25
C ASN A 705 42.74 11.38 -0.83
N LYS A 706 41.91 12.29 -0.32
CA LYS A 706 42.34 13.55 0.32
C LYS A 706 42.09 13.45 1.81
N SER A 707 42.85 14.22 2.55
CA SER A 707 42.69 14.30 4.01
C SER A 707 42.73 15.74 4.48
N ILE A 708 42.15 15.97 5.64
CA ILE A 708 42.08 17.26 6.33
C ILE A 708 42.54 17.07 7.76
N ASP A 709 43.47 17.91 8.17
CA ASP A 709 44.01 17.92 9.55
C ASP A 709 43.12 18.74 10.45
N LEU A 710 42.72 18.14 11.58
CA LEU A 710 41.81 18.68 12.56
C LEU A 710 42.45 18.62 13.97
N LEU A 711 42.25 19.65 14.75
CA LEU A 711 42.52 19.64 16.20
C LEU A 711 41.20 19.36 16.94
N PHE A 712 41.14 18.27 17.67
CA PHE A 712 39.98 17.93 18.49
C PHE A 712 40.20 18.26 19.95
N TYR A 713 39.32 19.07 20.52
CA TYR A 713 39.27 19.43 21.94
C TYR A 713 38.16 18.62 22.63
N PRO A 714 38.46 17.42 23.18
CA PRO A 714 37.45 16.48 23.67
C PRO A 714 36.57 17.06 24.79
N GLN A 715 37.17 17.81 25.69
CA GLN A 715 36.49 18.43 26.84
C GLN A 715 35.41 19.44 26.44
N PHE A 716 35.55 20.07 25.25
CA PHE A 716 34.63 21.06 24.70
C PHE A 716 33.87 20.57 23.49
N ASN A 717 34.04 19.30 23.08
CA ASN A 717 33.41 18.72 21.91
C ASN A 717 33.61 19.54 20.62
N TYR A 718 34.81 20.08 20.43
CA TYR A 718 35.13 20.99 19.36
C TYR A 718 36.24 20.49 18.45
N PHE A 719 35.97 20.47 17.17
CA PHE A 719 36.92 20.23 16.09
C PHE A 719 37.28 21.56 15.42
N LYS A 720 38.55 21.85 15.35
CA LYS A 720 39.10 23.01 14.65
C LYS A 720 39.92 22.54 13.47
N GLU A 721 39.68 23.09 12.29
CA GLU A 721 40.50 22.83 11.10
C GLU A 721 41.81 23.59 11.22
N GLU A 722 42.95 22.92 10.92
CA GLU A 722 44.25 23.60 10.83
C GLU A 722 44.33 24.33 9.50
N LEU A 723 44.07 25.61 9.55
CA LEU A 723 44.28 26.53 8.42
C LEU A 723 45.70 27.09 8.49
N ALA A 724 46.30 27.28 7.34
CA ALA A 724 47.67 27.86 7.22
C ALA A 724 47.77 29.33 7.71
N SER A 725 46.65 29.95 8.12
CA SER A 725 46.65 31.31 8.76
C SER A 725 45.43 31.51 9.69
N LEU A 726 45.67 32.13 10.82
CA LEU A 726 44.77 32.30 11.97
C LEU A 726 43.52 33.19 11.73
N ASP A 727 43.44 33.92 10.64
CA ASP A 727 42.43 34.98 10.46
C ASP A 727 41.08 34.54 9.88
N THR A 728 41.00 33.42 9.28
CA THR A 728 39.81 33.02 8.47
C THR A 728 38.65 32.51 9.33
N HIS A 729 38.86 31.93 10.49
CA HIS A 729 37.78 31.36 11.31
C HIS A 729 36.99 32.39 12.09
N LYS A 730 37.64 33.47 12.52
CA LYS A 730 37.03 34.63 13.17
C LYS A 730 36.20 35.42 12.16
N ALA A 731 36.75 35.63 10.97
CA ALA A 731 36.07 36.28 9.85
C ALA A 731 34.82 35.51 9.32
N LEU A 732 34.85 34.18 9.32
CA LEU A 732 33.67 33.36 8.91
C LEU A 732 32.55 33.40 9.96
N LEU A 733 32.87 33.45 11.25
CA LEU A 733 31.88 33.62 12.30
C LEU A 733 31.29 35.05 12.32
N GLU A 734 32.11 36.05 12.05
CA GLU A 734 31.71 37.45 11.96
C GLU A 734 30.90 37.70 10.68
N HIS A 735 31.33 37.18 9.55
CA HIS A 735 30.62 37.26 8.27
C HIS A 735 29.25 36.54 8.28
N SER A 736 29.15 35.41 8.96
CA SER A 736 27.86 34.70 9.10
C SER A 736 26.89 35.42 10.05
N LEU A 737 27.40 36.20 11.01
CA LEU A 737 26.60 37.06 11.89
C LEU A 737 26.16 38.35 11.16
N GLU A 738 27.04 38.98 10.37
CA GLU A 738 26.70 40.15 9.56
C GLU A 738 25.67 39.81 8.47
N HIS A 739 25.84 38.72 7.72
CA HIS A 739 24.85 38.26 6.75
C HIS A 739 23.52 37.78 7.35
N ALA A 740 23.50 37.39 8.63
CA ALA A 740 22.27 37.08 9.34
C ALA A 740 21.50 38.34 9.80
N LEU A 741 22.18 39.46 9.96
CA LEU A 741 21.57 40.74 10.34
C LEU A 741 21.11 41.53 9.10
N ASP A 742 21.83 41.41 7.96
CA ASP A 742 21.53 42.15 6.73
C ASP A 742 20.36 41.55 5.92
N ASN A 743 19.88 40.32 6.23
CA ASN A 743 18.78 39.67 5.52
C ASN A 743 17.41 39.78 6.25
N GLU A 744 17.25 40.67 7.23
CA GLU A 744 15.93 40.96 7.82
C GLU A 744 15.11 42.00 7.04
N GLU A 745 15.64 42.59 5.98
CA GLU A 745 14.89 43.52 5.13
C GLU A 745 14.64 42.94 3.73
N TYR A 746 13.36 42.92 3.40
CA TYR A 746 12.74 42.68 2.08
C TYR A 746 12.57 41.22 1.60
N ILE A 747 11.50 40.62 2.03
CA ILE A 747 10.70 39.78 1.13
C ILE A 747 9.37 40.50 0.89
N GLU A 748 9.32 41.36 -0.12
CA GLU A 748 8.08 41.62 -0.84
C GLU A 748 7.74 40.38 -1.63
N LEU A 749 6.59 39.80 -1.30
CA LEU A 749 5.96 38.73 -2.08
C LEU A 749 5.42 39.36 -3.39
N PRO A 750 5.82 38.91 -4.55
CA PRO A 750 5.01 39.12 -5.75
C PRO A 750 3.91 38.06 -5.80
N PHE A 751 2.71 38.51 -6.06
CA PHE A 751 1.38 37.92 -6.19
C PHE A 751 1.28 36.50 -6.71
#